data_b428daa9a278b999997bd16010a081e3
#
_entry.id   b428daa9a278b999997bd16010a081e3
#
_cell.length_a   1.000
_cell.length_b   1.000
_cell.length_c   1.000
_cell.angle_alpha   90.00
_cell.angle_beta   90.00
_cell.angle_gamma   90.00
#
_symmetry.space_group_name_H-M   'P 1'
#
loop_
_entity.id
_entity.type
_entity.pdbx_description
1 polymer ?
#
loop_
_entity_poly.entity_id
_entity_poly.type
_entity_poly.pdbx_seq_one_letter_code
_entity_poly.pdbx_strand_id
1 'polypeptide(L)'
;MMLTVAVATLRTRWVAFAGTLAALALGVSVIATMTLVLAAADDGGHRSPERFAAAPFVIQADPALRAHDAGGTDTVPLLEQPDVPASAVAQLPGATADRSFYAQLDGAPAGQPPLGHGWSSAAFAPYRLSSGHPPRTDGEIVVAGPAVIGRPVTVLTAGGPLAVTIVGTVQPRTGEQPVFFTDAEAARLSPGVDALVTDDPATARRAQALGGLQVLTGAARHQADPDAVQDGVELAGLTTFLGIAAAISAFVAIAVIASAFGLSVAQRRRDLALLRTVGATPRQVARMVRTEAALVGVAGSALGCLLGVLWAPLLARWIAGRSLSPAWFSVQFTAGSAPALAVAFVAGVAVAVASVLVAARRAGLTRPTEALREAVVEPARISPGRLFGGLGCLVAGIGTLAAVALLFPSAAGDAKTEATIVLLLVGGAVLLAPFLIEPLTRPFGRGTAGMLIRAGVRTGPGRAAAAVVPVLITVGLAVSILGSSDTAGAAAQAGLRQQAGAADYVVLPASGTPGLTMALVGRIHAIADLDATAVTQTSLLAHEPAITAFHLEAPMPIPFAAIGVDRASAALSLPVRQGSLADLGDHTIAVDSSWHERLGATMSLWLPDGTPVSLRVVAILAPSLSGVSLVVDAANACGAMPSAVYVRLGGGAASAADAAVDSLRAVARQAGARVVPASRWSAAVSDQQNEQNQVGLELLLGIAIAYSAIGIASTSLMSTSGRKAELALLRLAGATRRQVAWILAAESLALTFAAVAASAAISGLVLGGLWVALARAAGFTPIVLPWLLIGVIAGASALIGVVASILPALGSTGPS
;
A
#
# COMPACT_ATOMS: atom_id res chain seq x y z
N MET A 1 32.81 -19.61 -30.11
CA MET A 1 33.64 -20.36 -29.18
C MET A 1 33.24 -20.15 -27.71
N MET A 2 33.15 -18.92 -27.14
CA MET A 2 32.78 -18.75 -25.71
C MET A 2 31.34 -19.13 -25.41
N LEU A 3 30.38 -18.86 -26.31
CA LEU A 3 28.99 -19.28 -26.20
C LEU A 3 28.83 -20.81 -26.20
N THR A 4 29.53 -21.51 -27.07
CA THR A 4 29.52 -23.00 -27.16
C THR A 4 30.07 -23.64 -25.90
N VAL A 5 31.15 -23.05 -25.31
CA VAL A 5 31.72 -23.51 -24.03
C VAL A 5 30.74 -23.24 -22.90
N ALA A 6 30.10 -22.06 -22.85
CA ALA A 6 29.12 -21.73 -21.82
C ALA A 6 27.89 -22.67 -21.86
N VAL A 7 27.36 -22.94 -23.05
CA VAL A 7 26.24 -23.90 -23.25
C VAL A 7 26.65 -25.33 -22.85
N ALA A 8 27.85 -25.78 -23.23
CA ALA A 8 28.33 -27.08 -22.82
C ALA A 8 28.46 -27.21 -21.29
N THR A 9 28.96 -26.16 -20.64
CA THR A 9 29.10 -26.11 -19.16
C THR A 9 27.73 -26.13 -18.48
N LEU A 10 26.76 -25.35 -18.98
CA LEU A 10 25.38 -25.36 -18.47
C LEU A 10 24.73 -26.74 -18.61
N ARG A 11 24.93 -27.42 -19.75
CA ARG A 11 24.35 -28.76 -20.01
C ARG A 11 24.98 -29.84 -19.11
N THR A 12 26.27 -29.81 -18.87
CA THR A 12 26.95 -30.79 -18.02
C THR A 12 26.74 -30.58 -16.53
N ARG A 13 26.43 -29.34 -16.09
CA ARG A 13 26.27 -28.95 -14.66
C ARG A 13 24.90 -28.34 -14.37
N TRP A 14 23.87 -28.73 -15.10
CA TRP A 14 22.52 -28.14 -14.99
C TRP A 14 21.97 -28.15 -13.55
N VAL A 15 22.28 -29.19 -12.75
CA VAL A 15 21.84 -29.30 -11.35
C VAL A 15 22.40 -28.16 -10.48
N ALA A 16 23.65 -27.71 -10.76
CA ALA A 16 24.24 -26.60 -10.01
C ALA A 16 23.60 -25.24 -10.36
N PHE A 17 23.06 -25.12 -11.58
CA PHE A 17 22.38 -23.89 -12.02
C PHE A 17 20.87 -23.91 -11.79
N ALA A 18 20.27 -25.07 -11.51
CA ALA A 18 18.83 -25.21 -11.31
C ALA A 18 18.34 -24.33 -10.14
N GLY A 19 19.08 -24.27 -9.03
CA GLY A 19 18.76 -23.41 -7.89
C GLY A 19 18.80 -21.92 -8.23
N THR A 20 19.82 -21.47 -9.00
CA THR A 20 19.92 -20.07 -9.43
C THR A 20 18.86 -19.73 -10.48
N LEU A 21 18.56 -20.66 -11.38
CA LEU A 21 17.50 -20.50 -12.37
C LEU A 21 16.12 -20.38 -11.69
N ALA A 22 15.82 -21.27 -10.74
CA ALA A 22 14.57 -21.24 -9.98
C ALA A 22 14.42 -19.93 -9.17
N ALA A 23 15.48 -19.52 -8.48
CA ALA A 23 15.47 -18.26 -7.73
C ALA A 23 15.25 -17.04 -8.65
N LEU A 24 15.90 -17.02 -9.81
CA LEU A 24 15.73 -15.96 -10.79
C LEU A 24 14.34 -15.99 -11.43
N ALA A 25 13.85 -17.17 -11.83
CA ALA A 25 12.53 -17.31 -12.41
C ALA A 25 11.43 -16.88 -11.44
N LEU A 26 11.51 -17.25 -10.17
CA LEU A 26 10.59 -16.77 -9.16
C LEU A 26 10.72 -15.26 -8.95
N GLY A 27 11.94 -14.75 -8.89
CA GLY A 27 12.18 -13.31 -8.74
C GLY A 27 11.56 -12.48 -9.85
N VAL A 28 11.79 -12.90 -11.07
CA VAL A 28 11.22 -12.23 -12.25
C VAL A 28 9.71 -12.45 -12.31
N SER A 29 9.18 -13.61 -11.87
CA SER A 29 7.74 -13.86 -11.89
C SER A 29 6.98 -12.90 -10.97
N VAL A 30 7.51 -12.64 -9.78
CA VAL A 30 6.89 -11.66 -8.87
C VAL A 30 6.96 -10.25 -9.44
N ILE A 31 8.12 -9.84 -9.98
CA ILE A 31 8.27 -8.52 -10.62
C ILE A 31 7.30 -8.42 -11.81
N ALA A 32 7.23 -9.44 -12.67
CA ALA A 32 6.32 -9.46 -13.81
C ALA A 32 4.85 -9.42 -13.40
N THR A 33 4.47 -10.17 -12.36
CA THR A 33 3.11 -10.12 -11.79
C THR A 33 2.77 -8.71 -11.32
N MET A 34 3.65 -8.08 -10.51
CA MET A 34 3.41 -6.75 -9.98
C MET A 34 3.36 -5.68 -11.07
N THR A 35 4.27 -5.73 -12.05
CA THR A 35 4.28 -4.77 -13.15
C THR A 35 3.09 -4.93 -14.08
N LEU A 36 2.56 -6.16 -14.28
CA LEU A 36 1.35 -6.38 -15.05
C LEU A 36 0.10 -5.86 -14.33
N VAL A 37 -0.02 -6.10 -13.02
CA VAL A 37 -1.14 -5.58 -12.23
C VAL A 37 -1.06 -4.06 -12.14
N LEU A 38 0.15 -3.50 -11.98
CA LEU A 38 0.38 -2.05 -11.98
C LEU A 38 0.00 -1.41 -13.32
N ALA A 39 0.43 -2.00 -14.44
CA ALA A 39 0.06 -1.51 -15.77
C ALA A 39 -1.45 -1.58 -16.02
N ALA A 40 -2.12 -2.63 -15.51
CA ALA A 40 -3.58 -2.73 -15.60
C ALA A 40 -4.29 -1.68 -14.74
N ALA A 41 -3.71 -1.29 -13.61
CA ALA A 41 -4.25 -0.21 -12.76
C ALA A 41 -4.05 1.16 -13.41
N ASP A 42 -2.88 1.41 -14.03
CA ASP A 42 -2.58 2.66 -14.74
C ASP A 42 -3.45 2.84 -16.01
N ASP A 43 -3.75 1.74 -16.72
CA ASP A 43 -4.66 1.76 -17.89
C ASP A 43 -6.14 2.00 -17.49
N GLY A 44 -6.44 2.26 -16.22
CA GLY A 44 -7.79 2.46 -15.71
C GLY A 44 -8.68 1.22 -15.77
N GLY A 45 -8.07 0.03 -15.94
CA GLY A 45 -8.72 -1.27 -15.79
C GLY A 45 -9.86 -1.57 -16.74
N HIS A 46 -9.91 -1.02 -17.94
CA HIS A 46 -10.88 -1.34 -19.00
C HIS A 46 -12.34 -1.47 -18.49
N ARG A 47 -12.77 -0.56 -17.62
CA ARG A 47 -14.17 -0.49 -17.18
C ARG A 47 -15.03 -0.02 -18.35
N SER A 48 -16.08 -0.74 -18.65
CA SER A 48 -17.12 -0.29 -19.59
C SER A 48 -18.03 0.71 -18.88
N PRO A 49 -18.47 1.78 -19.56
CA PRO A 49 -19.45 2.71 -18.97
C PRO A 49 -20.73 1.97 -18.60
N GLU A 50 -21.17 2.17 -17.35
CA GLU A 50 -22.37 1.54 -16.82
C GLU A 50 -23.54 2.49 -16.83
N ARG A 51 -23.40 3.62 -16.13
CA ARG A 51 -24.43 4.66 -16.03
C ARG A 51 -24.69 5.35 -17.38
N PHE A 52 -23.64 5.60 -18.14
CA PHE A 52 -23.71 6.31 -19.43
C PHE A 52 -23.50 5.36 -20.63
N ALA A 53 -23.89 4.09 -20.51
CA ALA A 53 -23.66 3.07 -21.55
C ALA A 53 -24.31 3.42 -22.89
N ALA A 54 -25.48 4.09 -22.93
CA ALA A 54 -26.18 4.49 -24.12
C ALA A 54 -25.97 5.96 -24.52
N ALA A 55 -25.29 6.75 -23.70
CA ALA A 55 -25.06 8.17 -23.96
C ALA A 55 -23.94 8.37 -25.01
N PRO A 56 -24.12 9.02 -26.16
CA PRO A 56 -23.05 9.23 -27.13
C PRO A 56 -21.96 10.17 -26.65
N PHE A 57 -22.34 11.27 -26.02
CA PHE A 57 -21.47 12.29 -25.46
C PHE A 57 -21.90 12.62 -24.04
N VAL A 58 -20.94 12.56 -23.10
CA VAL A 58 -21.13 12.99 -21.72
C VAL A 58 -20.23 14.20 -21.47
N ILE A 59 -20.79 15.27 -20.96
CA ILE A 59 -20.11 16.52 -20.67
C ILE A 59 -20.14 16.69 -19.16
N GLN A 60 -18.98 16.78 -18.54
CA GLN A 60 -18.81 17.02 -17.11
C GLN A 60 -17.85 18.17 -16.87
N ALA A 61 -17.82 18.73 -15.67
CA ALA A 61 -16.77 19.65 -15.28
C ALA A 61 -15.40 18.95 -15.28
N ASP A 62 -14.33 19.70 -15.56
CA ASP A 62 -12.97 19.14 -15.59
C ASP A 62 -12.60 18.61 -14.19
N PRO A 63 -12.37 17.30 -14.01
CA PRO A 63 -12.10 16.71 -12.70
C PRO A 63 -10.65 16.97 -12.24
N ALA A 64 -9.98 17.95 -12.83
CA ALA A 64 -8.59 18.24 -12.56
C ALA A 64 -8.36 19.69 -12.13
N LEU A 65 -7.73 19.88 -10.99
CA LEU A 65 -7.20 21.16 -10.58
C LEU A 65 -5.97 21.49 -11.41
N ARG A 66 -5.99 22.60 -12.12
CA ARG A 66 -4.84 23.13 -12.86
C ARG A 66 -4.15 24.19 -12.02
N ALA A 67 -3.12 23.78 -11.30
CA ALA A 67 -2.26 24.70 -10.56
C ALA A 67 -1.20 25.27 -11.52
N HIS A 68 -1.13 26.61 -11.60
CA HIS A 68 -0.09 27.31 -12.36
C HIS A 68 1.07 27.59 -11.41
N ASP A 69 2.22 27.04 -11.71
CA ASP A 69 3.46 27.27 -10.99
C ASP A 69 4.52 27.86 -11.91
N ALA A 70 5.62 28.38 -11.35
CA ALA A 70 6.75 28.94 -12.11
C ALA A 70 7.37 27.95 -13.12
N GLY A 71 7.14 26.64 -12.96
CA GLY A 71 7.61 25.56 -13.83
C GLY A 71 6.63 25.12 -14.92
N GLY A 72 5.36 25.54 -14.89
CA GLY A 72 4.34 25.08 -15.85
C GLY A 72 2.92 25.03 -15.28
N THR A 73 2.05 24.27 -15.95
CA THR A 73 0.72 23.96 -15.48
C THR A 73 0.69 22.49 -15.07
N ASP A 74 0.61 22.25 -13.78
CA ASP A 74 0.46 20.91 -13.24
C ASP A 74 -1.02 20.57 -13.03
N THR A 75 -1.38 19.31 -13.23
CA THR A 75 -2.75 18.81 -13.14
C THR A 75 -2.86 17.84 -11.97
N VAL A 76 -3.73 18.17 -11.02
CA VAL A 76 -4.02 17.32 -9.85
C VAL A 76 -5.47 16.84 -9.95
N PRO A 77 -5.74 15.52 -9.86
CA PRO A 77 -7.11 15.03 -9.85
C PRO A 77 -7.84 15.56 -8.61
N LEU A 78 -9.07 16.02 -8.80
CA LEU A 78 -9.94 16.42 -7.71
C LEU A 78 -10.47 15.18 -6.97
N LEU A 79 -10.77 15.36 -5.71
CA LEU A 79 -11.27 14.29 -4.84
C LEU A 79 -12.79 14.12 -4.92
N GLU A 80 -13.47 15.16 -5.39
CA GLU A 80 -14.89 15.16 -5.68
C GLU A 80 -15.11 15.71 -7.09
N GLN A 81 -16.10 15.14 -7.79
CA GLN A 81 -16.47 15.63 -9.11
C GLN A 81 -17.18 16.97 -8.96
N PRO A 82 -16.67 18.07 -9.54
CA PRO A 82 -17.36 19.34 -9.46
C PRO A 82 -18.61 19.34 -10.33
N ASP A 83 -19.61 20.10 -9.92
CA ASP A 83 -20.83 20.33 -10.69
C ASP A 83 -20.54 21.07 -12.01
N VAL A 84 -21.30 20.75 -13.05
CA VAL A 84 -21.26 21.53 -14.28
C VAL A 84 -21.75 22.95 -13.99
N PRO A 85 -20.94 24.00 -14.26
CA PRO A 85 -21.32 25.37 -13.96
C PRO A 85 -22.68 25.74 -14.55
N ALA A 86 -23.54 26.40 -13.77
CA ALA A 86 -24.88 26.81 -14.23
C ALA A 86 -24.84 27.69 -15.49
N SER A 87 -23.78 28.47 -15.67
CA SER A 87 -23.53 29.25 -16.88
C SER A 87 -23.30 28.38 -18.11
N ALA A 88 -22.64 27.24 -17.95
CA ALA A 88 -22.41 26.26 -19.01
C ALA A 88 -23.71 25.50 -19.34
N VAL A 89 -24.47 25.10 -18.32
CA VAL A 89 -25.80 24.47 -18.52
C VAL A 89 -26.72 25.37 -19.36
N ALA A 90 -26.75 26.68 -19.07
CA ALA A 90 -27.56 27.65 -19.82
C ALA A 90 -27.09 27.84 -21.28
N GLN A 91 -25.81 27.59 -21.57
CA GLN A 91 -25.24 27.74 -22.92
C GLN A 91 -25.35 26.48 -23.79
N LEU A 92 -25.79 25.37 -23.20
CA LEU A 92 -25.93 24.06 -23.86
C LEU A 92 -27.40 23.59 -23.87
N PRO A 93 -28.33 24.38 -24.48
CA PRO A 93 -29.72 24.00 -24.56
C PRO A 93 -29.85 22.73 -25.41
N GLY A 94 -30.70 21.81 -24.99
CA GLY A 94 -30.93 20.52 -25.64
C GLY A 94 -30.03 19.39 -25.11
N ALA A 95 -29.09 19.64 -24.20
CA ALA A 95 -28.45 18.60 -23.41
C ALA A 95 -29.35 18.24 -22.22
N THR A 96 -29.44 16.95 -21.92
CA THR A 96 -30.18 16.43 -20.74
C THR A 96 -29.29 16.43 -19.53
N ALA A 97 -29.73 17.06 -18.44
CA ALA A 97 -28.97 17.08 -17.19
C ALA A 97 -29.10 15.76 -16.43
N ASP A 98 -27.98 15.19 -16.00
CA ASP A 98 -27.95 14.16 -14.99
C ASP A 98 -27.67 14.77 -13.62
N ARG A 99 -28.38 14.23 -12.62
CA ARG A 99 -28.24 14.59 -11.22
C ARG A 99 -28.25 13.32 -10.43
N SER A 100 -27.17 13.09 -9.68
CA SER A 100 -27.03 11.94 -8.81
C SER A 100 -27.04 12.39 -7.36
N PHE A 101 -27.88 11.81 -6.55
CA PHE A 101 -27.94 12.13 -5.13
C PHE A 101 -28.30 10.89 -4.31
N TYR A 102 -27.96 10.92 -3.04
CA TYR A 102 -28.29 9.82 -2.15
C TYR A 102 -29.79 9.62 -2.01
N ALA A 103 -30.27 8.40 -2.33
CA ALA A 103 -31.67 8.02 -2.23
C ALA A 103 -31.80 6.53 -1.90
N GLN A 104 -31.90 6.17 -0.64
CA GLN A 104 -31.99 4.79 -0.18
C GLN A 104 -33.39 4.40 0.19
N LEU A 105 -33.91 3.32 -0.40
CA LEU A 105 -35.13 2.68 0.04
C LEU A 105 -34.93 1.97 1.38
N ASP A 106 -35.90 2.12 2.28
CA ASP A 106 -35.90 1.40 3.56
C ASP A 106 -35.96 -0.11 3.31
N GLY A 107 -34.95 -0.83 3.89
CA GLY A 107 -34.81 -2.28 3.70
C GLY A 107 -34.11 -2.71 2.41
N ALA A 108 -33.50 -1.81 1.63
CA ALA A 108 -32.70 -2.17 0.46
C ALA A 108 -31.46 -2.99 0.85
N PRO A 109 -31.06 -4.01 0.05
CA PRO A 109 -29.86 -4.80 0.33
C PRO A 109 -28.60 -3.94 0.24
N ALA A 110 -27.64 -4.17 1.14
CA ALA A 110 -26.33 -3.54 1.06
C ALA A 110 -25.52 -4.09 -0.12
N GLY A 111 -24.74 -3.25 -0.80
CA GLY A 111 -23.76 -3.71 -1.79
C GLY A 111 -23.73 -2.93 -3.11
N GLN A 112 -24.68 -2.06 -3.36
CA GLN A 112 -24.63 -1.11 -4.49
C GLN A 112 -25.00 0.29 -3.99
N PRO A 113 -24.42 1.37 -4.57
CA PRO A 113 -24.73 2.73 -4.14
C PRO A 113 -26.21 3.05 -4.41
N PRO A 114 -26.95 3.50 -3.39
CA PRO A 114 -28.35 3.89 -3.52
C PRO A 114 -28.42 5.33 -4.05
N LEU A 115 -28.67 5.48 -5.36
CA LEU A 115 -28.67 6.78 -6.05
C LEU A 115 -30.07 7.17 -6.53
N GLY A 116 -30.42 8.44 -6.32
CA GLY A 116 -31.59 9.08 -6.88
C GLY A 116 -31.25 9.83 -8.15
N HIS A 117 -32.12 9.78 -9.14
CA HIS A 117 -31.96 10.44 -10.44
C HIS A 117 -33.28 11.04 -10.93
N GLY A 118 -33.22 11.99 -11.86
CA GLY A 118 -34.35 12.38 -12.65
C GLY A 118 -34.74 11.32 -13.68
N TRP A 119 -36.02 11.20 -14.02
CA TRP A 119 -36.51 10.18 -14.96
C TRP A 119 -35.90 10.31 -16.37
N SER A 120 -35.60 11.54 -16.84
CA SER A 120 -35.00 11.77 -18.15
C SER A 120 -33.65 11.06 -18.30
N SER A 121 -32.90 10.89 -17.21
CA SER A 121 -31.64 10.24 -17.21
C SER A 121 -31.69 8.70 -17.27
N ALA A 122 -32.87 8.10 -17.12
CA ALA A 122 -33.05 6.66 -17.27
C ALA A 122 -32.65 6.14 -18.66
N ALA A 123 -32.69 7.01 -19.67
CA ALA A 123 -32.26 6.68 -21.03
C ALA A 123 -30.77 6.50 -21.19
N PHE A 124 -29.94 7.06 -20.29
CA PHE A 124 -28.48 7.03 -20.39
C PHE A 124 -27.91 5.63 -20.19
N ALA A 125 -28.54 4.82 -19.33
CA ALA A 125 -28.21 3.41 -19.08
C ALA A 125 -29.23 2.44 -19.65
N PRO A 126 -29.97 2.73 -20.70
CA PRO A 126 -31.21 2.23 -21.27
C PRO A 126 -32.06 1.41 -20.28
N TYR A 127 -32.44 2.01 -19.17
CA TYR A 127 -33.43 1.42 -18.26
C TYR A 127 -34.79 1.31 -18.94
N ARG A 128 -35.35 0.11 -18.93
CA ARG A 128 -36.68 -0.14 -19.50
C ARG A 128 -37.65 -0.43 -18.39
N LEU A 129 -38.81 0.21 -18.49
CA LEU A 129 -39.92 -0.05 -17.57
C LEU A 129 -40.34 -1.51 -17.67
N SER A 130 -40.36 -2.21 -16.54
CA SER A 130 -40.83 -3.60 -16.45
C SER A 130 -42.28 -3.66 -16.12
N SER A 131 -42.78 -2.71 -15.31
CA SER A 131 -44.19 -2.59 -14.94
C SER A 131 -44.50 -1.16 -14.47
N GLY A 132 -45.80 -0.76 -14.53
CA GLY A 132 -46.22 0.56 -14.11
C GLY A 132 -46.05 1.66 -15.16
N HIS A 133 -45.81 2.88 -14.73
CA HIS A 133 -45.56 4.05 -15.57
C HIS A 133 -44.43 4.94 -15.01
N PRO A 134 -43.88 5.85 -15.83
CA PRO A 134 -42.92 6.86 -15.37
C PRO A 134 -43.53 7.77 -14.27
N PRO A 135 -42.67 8.34 -13.38
CA PRO A 135 -43.16 9.31 -12.40
C PRO A 135 -43.68 10.55 -13.12
N ARG A 136 -44.87 11.03 -12.74
CA ARG A 136 -45.59 12.16 -13.38
C ARG A 136 -45.75 13.35 -12.44
N THR A 137 -45.82 13.04 -11.14
CA THR A 137 -46.05 14.04 -10.09
C THR A 137 -44.99 13.84 -9.00
N ASP A 138 -44.72 14.91 -8.26
CA ASP A 138 -43.81 14.85 -7.13
C ASP A 138 -44.32 13.83 -6.09
N GLY A 139 -43.40 13.11 -5.49
CA GLY A 139 -43.71 11.99 -4.60
C GLY A 139 -43.96 10.66 -5.30
N GLU A 140 -43.91 10.59 -6.63
CA GLU A 140 -43.92 9.35 -7.39
C GLU A 140 -42.50 8.91 -7.73
N ILE A 141 -42.20 7.61 -7.55
CA ILE A 141 -40.90 7.06 -7.89
C ILE A 141 -41.00 5.78 -8.72
N VAL A 142 -39.93 5.55 -9.48
CA VAL A 142 -39.67 4.27 -10.17
C VAL A 142 -38.41 3.66 -9.57
N VAL A 143 -38.42 2.36 -9.25
CA VAL A 143 -37.32 1.67 -8.57
C VAL A 143 -36.78 0.51 -9.40
N ALA A 144 -35.53 0.14 -9.20
CA ALA A 144 -34.97 -1.03 -9.84
C ALA A 144 -35.32 -2.32 -9.06
N GLY A 145 -35.71 -3.35 -9.80
CA GLY A 145 -36.03 -4.66 -9.25
C GLY A 145 -37.49 -4.84 -8.88
N PRO A 146 -37.83 -5.96 -8.22
CA PRO A 146 -39.22 -6.30 -7.89
C PRO A 146 -39.77 -5.41 -6.77
N ALA A 147 -40.86 -4.69 -7.02
CA ALA A 147 -41.53 -3.88 -6.02
C ALA A 147 -43.04 -3.88 -6.25
N VAL A 148 -43.81 -3.56 -5.21
CA VAL A 148 -45.29 -3.50 -5.28
C VAL A 148 -45.67 -2.09 -5.69
N ILE A 149 -46.32 -1.96 -6.87
CA ILE A 149 -46.80 -0.69 -7.40
C ILE A 149 -47.96 -0.20 -6.54
N GLY A 150 -48.03 1.12 -6.30
CA GLY A 150 -49.00 1.76 -5.43
C GLY A 150 -48.68 1.71 -3.94
N ARG A 151 -47.56 1.08 -3.56
CA ARG A 151 -47.12 1.02 -2.16
C ARG A 151 -46.45 2.33 -1.75
N PRO A 152 -46.88 2.98 -0.67
CA PRO A 152 -46.15 4.07 -0.06
C PRO A 152 -44.90 3.51 0.63
N VAL A 153 -43.77 4.17 0.42
CA VAL A 153 -42.47 3.80 0.98
C VAL A 153 -41.72 5.06 1.47
N THR A 154 -40.75 4.87 2.34
CA THR A 154 -39.86 5.95 2.75
C THR A 154 -38.54 5.79 2.03
N VAL A 155 -38.08 6.87 1.37
CA VAL A 155 -36.74 6.99 0.82
C VAL A 155 -35.95 7.91 1.73
N LEU A 156 -34.77 7.45 2.15
CA LEU A 156 -33.81 8.28 2.89
C LEU A 156 -33.02 9.09 1.87
N THR A 157 -33.02 10.41 2.04
CA THR A 157 -32.23 11.35 1.22
C THR A 157 -31.27 12.13 2.13
N ALA A 158 -30.35 12.91 1.54
CA ALA A 158 -29.48 13.78 2.32
C ALA A 158 -30.24 14.80 3.18
N GLY A 159 -31.43 15.24 2.72
CA GLY A 159 -32.33 16.12 3.47
C GLY A 159 -33.15 15.41 4.56
N GLY A 160 -33.15 14.07 4.61
CA GLY A 160 -33.93 13.27 5.55
C GLY A 160 -34.92 12.31 4.87
N PRO A 161 -35.79 11.65 5.65
CA PRO A 161 -36.76 10.71 5.14
C PRO A 161 -37.86 11.42 4.29
N LEU A 162 -38.06 10.92 3.09
CA LEU A 162 -39.10 11.40 2.15
C LEU A 162 -40.15 10.30 1.92
N ALA A 163 -41.41 10.60 2.15
CA ALA A 163 -42.52 9.69 1.88
C ALA A 163 -42.90 9.77 0.40
N VAL A 164 -42.85 8.64 -0.32
CA VAL A 164 -43.08 8.56 -1.76
C VAL A 164 -43.89 7.30 -2.11
N THR A 165 -44.42 7.24 -3.33
CA THR A 165 -45.19 6.10 -3.82
C THR A 165 -44.48 5.45 -5.01
N ILE A 166 -44.32 4.14 -5.00
CA ILE A 166 -43.77 3.40 -6.14
C ILE A 166 -44.85 3.31 -7.24
N VAL A 167 -44.58 3.92 -8.40
CA VAL A 167 -45.48 3.90 -9.55
C VAL A 167 -45.01 3.03 -10.71
N GLY A 168 -43.75 2.59 -10.65
CA GLY A 168 -43.18 1.71 -11.67
C GLY A 168 -41.92 1.01 -11.21
N THR A 169 -41.52 0.02 -11.99
CA THR A 169 -40.27 -0.72 -11.77
C THR A 169 -39.46 -0.81 -13.05
N VAL A 170 -38.13 -0.79 -12.94
CA VAL A 170 -37.22 -1.04 -14.04
C VAL A 170 -36.38 -2.30 -13.77
N GLN A 171 -35.78 -2.87 -14.81
CA GLN A 171 -34.87 -4.01 -14.64
C GLN A 171 -33.63 -3.57 -13.87
N PRO A 172 -33.23 -4.35 -12.84
CA PRO A 172 -31.99 -4.06 -12.12
C PRO A 172 -30.78 -4.21 -13.05
N ARG A 173 -29.79 -3.37 -12.87
CA ARG A 173 -28.49 -3.43 -13.55
C ARG A 173 -27.38 -3.50 -12.52
N THR A 174 -26.20 -3.87 -12.95
CA THR A 174 -24.99 -3.79 -12.13
C THR A 174 -24.54 -2.33 -11.99
N GLY A 175 -23.89 -1.99 -10.89
CA GLY A 175 -23.28 -0.70 -10.67
C GLY A 175 -24.05 0.26 -9.76
N GLU A 176 -25.39 0.26 -9.77
CA GLU A 176 -26.18 1.16 -8.92
C GLU A 176 -27.56 0.57 -8.55
N GLN A 177 -28.16 1.09 -7.49
CA GLN A 177 -29.58 0.86 -7.14
C GLN A 177 -30.35 2.17 -7.38
N PRO A 178 -30.79 2.45 -8.61
CA PRO A 178 -31.39 3.73 -8.93
C PRO A 178 -32.82 3.85 -8.42
N VAL A 179 -33.11 5.04 -7.91
CA VAL A 179 -34.48 5.50 -7.62
C VAL A 179 -34.76 6.70 -8.51
N PHE A 180 -35.70 6.59 -9.45
CA PHE A 180 -36.01 7.66 -10.38
C PHE A 180 -37.19 8.49 -9.86
N PHE A 181 -36.99 9.79 -9.77
CA PHE A 181 -37.92 10.82 -9.41
C PHE A 181 -38.39 11.59 -10.66
N THR A 182 -39.34 12.49 -10.53
CA THR A 182 -39.57 13.49 -11.59
C THR A 182 -38.32 14.38 -11.72
N ASP A 183 -38.03 14.89 -12.92
CA ASP A 183 -36.86 15.79 -13.12
C ASP A 183 -36.93 17.05 -12.25
N ALA A 184 -38.16 17.55 -12.01
CA ALA A 184 -38.42 18.70 -11.14
C ALA A 184 -38.10 18.39 -9.67
N GLU A 185 -38.46 17.21 -9.19
CA GLU A 185 -38.18 16.80 -7.82
C GLU A 185 -36.69 16.51 -7.65
N ALA A 186 -36.05 15.83 -8.60
CA ALA A 186 -34.61 15.61 -8.61
C ALA A 186 -33.83 16.92 -8.56
N ALA A 187 -34.23 17.95 -9.33
CA ALA A 187 -33.59 19.27 -9.31
C ALA A 187 -33.78 20.03 -7.98
N ARG A 188 -34.81 19.72 -7.20
CA ARG A 188 -34.97 20.27 -5.84
C ARG A 188 -34.15 19.54 -4.80
N LEU A 189 -34.03 18.20 -4.95
CA LEU A 189 -33.25 17.36 -4.05
C LEU A 189 -31.74 17.55 -4.27
N SER A 190 -31.31 17.72 -5.53
CA SER A 190 -29.94 18.04 -5.93
C SER A 190 -29.94 19.18 -6.95
N PRO A 191 -29.72 20.45 -6.55
CA PRO A 191 -29.66 21.58 -7.47
C PRO A 191 -28.47 21.52 -8.42
N GLY A 192 -27.36 20.91 -8.03
CA GLY A 192 -26.17 20.67 -8.84
C GLY A 192 -26.46 19.80 -10.07
N VAL A 193 -25.64 19.92 -11.11
CA VAL A 193 -25.69 19.08 -12.31
C VAL A 193 -24.35 18.35 -12.42
N ASP A 194 -24.36 17.04 -12.24
CA ASP A 194 -23.12 16.24 -12.27
C ASP A 194 -22.61 16.09 -13.71
N ALA A 195 -23.52 15.88 -14.66
CA ALA A 195 -23.19 15.71 -16.05
C ALA A 195 -24.32 16.20 -16.99
N LEU A 196 -23.96 16.55 -18.22
CA LEU A 196 -24.88 16.80 -19.31
C LEU A 196 -24.70 15.75 -20.40
N VAL A 197 -25.78 15.19 -20.90
CA VAL A 197 -25.76 14.20 -21.99
C VAL A 197 -26.39 14.80 -23.23
N THR A 198 -25.72 14.59 -24.37
CA THR A 198 -26.23 15.04 -25.68
C THR A 198 -25.92 14.01 -26.76
N ASP A 199 -26.82 13.91 -27.74
CA ASP A 199 -26.64 13.12 -28.97
C ASP A 199 -26.06 13.98 -30.13
N ASP A 200 -26.07 15.32 -29.95
CA ASP A 200 -25.65 16.27 -30.97
C ASP A 200 -24.12 16.56 -30.89
N PRO A 201 -23.34 16.19 -31.93
CA PRO A 201 -21.92 16.49 -31.96
C PRO A 201 -21.59 18.00 -32.01
N ALA A 202 -22.55 18.86 -32.42
CA ALA A 202 -22.33 20.30 -32.43
C ALA A 202 -22.39 20.87 -31.01
N THR A 203 -23.30 20.37 -30.19
CA THR A 203 -23.39 20.71 -28.77
C THR A 203 -22.18 20.22 -28.01
N ALA A 204 -21.68 19.02 -28.30
CA ALA A 204 -20.46 18.48 -27.69
C ALA A 204 -19.21 19.36 -28.03
N ARG A 205 -19.06 19.76 -29.29
CA ARG A 205 -17.99 20.68 -29.68
C ARG A 205 -18.11 22.07 -29.03
N ARG A 206 -19.33 22.58 -28.86
CA ARG A 206 -19.59 23.83 -28.15
C ARG A 206 -19.17 23.73 -26.69
N ALA A 207 -19.47 22.61 -26.03
CA ALA A 207 -19.02 22.35 -24.67
C ALA A 207 -17.48 22.39 -24.54
N GLN A 208 -16.77 21.75 -25.45
CA GLN A 208 -15.30 21.79 -25.48
C GLN A 208 -14.75 23.25 -25.63
N ALA A 209 -15.45 24.10 -26.35
CA ALA A 209 -15.03 25.49 -26.56
C ALA A 209 -15.29 26.41 -25.36
N LEU A 210 -16.15 26.01 -24.40
CA LEU A 210 -16.44 26.82 -23.20
C LEU A 210 -15.31 26.81 -22.17
N GLY A 211 -14.38 25.84 -22.24
CA GLY A 211 -13.33 25.66 -21.25
C GLY A 211 -13.86 25.15 -19.89
N GLY A 212 -12.98 24.51 -19.10
CA GLY A 212 -13.37 23.95 -17.80
C GLY A 212 -14.37 22.78 -17.87
N LEU A 213 -14.68 22.29 -19.06
CA LEU A 213 -15.53 21.13 -19.29
C LEU A 213 -14.75 20.05 -20.04
N GLN A 214 -15.05 18.80 -19.69
CA GLN A 214 -14.54 17.62 -20.37
C GLN A 214 -15.67 16.94 -21.13
N VAL A 215 -15.44 16.57 -22.40
CA VAL A 215 -16.37 15.81 -23.19
C VAL A 215 -15.87 14.39 -23.36
N LEU A 216 -16.62 13.44 -22.80
CA LEU A 216 -16.28 12.02 -22.75
C LEU A 216 -17.02 11.28 -23.86
N THR A 217 -16.31 10.35 -24.54
CA THR A 217 -16.84 9.52 -25.61
C THR A 217 -16.30 8.09 -25.51
N GLY A 218 -17.00 7.14 -26.11
CA GLY A 218 -16.56 5.75 -26.14
C GLY A 218 -16.34 5.15 -24.75
N ALA A 219 -15.23 4.50 -24.51
CA ALA A 219 -14.89 3.91 -23.22
C ALA A 219 -14.68 4.96 -22.13
N ALA A 220 -14.15 6.16 -22.46
CA ALA A 220 -13.87 7.20 -21.47
C ALA A 220 -15.11 7.67 -20.69
N ARG A 221 -16.31 7.39 -21.16
CA ARG A 221 -17.56 7.72 -20.43
C ARG A 221 -17.66 7.08 -19.05
N HIS A 222 -16.90 6.00 -18.78
CA HIS A 222 -16.83 5.40 -17.44
C HIS A 222 -16.31 6.38 -16.36
N GLN A 223 -15.57 7.42 -16.78
CA GLN A 223 -15.06 8.45 -15.86
C GLN A 223 -16.18 9.33 -15.28
N ALA A 224 -17.36 9.31 -15.89
CA ALA A 224 -18.55 10.00 -15.39
C ALA A 224 -19.47 9.07 -14.56
N ASP A 225 -19.16 7.80 -14.43
CA ASP A 225 -19.92 6.89 -13.55
C ASP A 225 -19.77 7.33 -12.07
N PRO A 226 -20.78 7.15 -11.22
CA PRO A 226 -20.80 7.68 -9.85
C PRO A 226 -19.61 7.25 -8.99
N ASP A 227 -19.07 6.04 -9.22
CA ASP A 227 -17.96 5.49 -8.45
C ASP A 227 -16.58 5.84 -9.02
N ALA A 228 -16.50 6.61 -10.11
CA ALA A 228 -15.25 6.83 -10.83
C ALA A 228 -14.15 7.48 -9.98
N VAL A 229 -14.51 8.44 -9.12
CA VAL A 229 -13.56 9.11 -8.21
C VAL A 229 -13.09 8.13 -7.13
N GLN A 230 -14.00 7.37 -6.53
CA GLN A 230 -13.67 6.35 -5.53
C GLN A 230 -12.78 5.25 -6.12
N ASP A 231 -13.12 4.76 -7.31
CA ASP A 231 -12.28 3.81 -8.06
C ASP A 231 -10.86 4.36 -8.29
N GLY A 232 -10.76 5.65 -8.65
CA GLY A 232 -9.48 6.34 -8.82
C GLY A 232 -8.64 6.37 -7.54
N VAL A 233 -9.25 6.67 -6.40
CA VAL A 233 -8.58 6.65 -5.08
C VAL A 233 -8.12 5.24 -4.71
N GLU A 234 -8.99 4.24 -4.91
CA GLU A 234 -8.64 2.83 -4.63
C GLU A 234 -7.51 2.34 -5.54
N LEU A 235 -7.54 2.67 -6.84
CA LEU A 235 -6.47 2.32 -7.77
C LEU A 235 -5.16 3.05 -7.44
N ALA A 236 -5.20 4.32 -7.03
CA ALA A 236 -4.01 5.06 -6.59
C ALA A 236 -3.39 4.45 -5.32
N GLY A 237 -4.23 4.03 -4.37
CA GLY A 237 -3.79 3.26 -3.20
C GLY A 237 -3.14 1.93 -3.60
N LEU A 238 -3.78 1.20 -4.50
CA LEU A 238 -3.28 -0.06 -5.04
C LEU A 238 -1.93 0.12 -5.77
N THR A 239 -1.80 1.14 -6.63
CA THR A 239 -0.53 1.42 -7.36
C THR A 239 0.60 1.74 -6.40
N THR A 240 0.34 2.53 -5.37
CA THR A 240 1.31 2.83 -4.31
C THR A 240 1.74 1.57 -3.57
N PHE A 241 0.79 0.75 -3.14
CA PHE A 241 1.04 -0.51 -2.46
C PHE A 241 1.85 -1.49 -3.32
N LEU A 242 1.43 -1.70 -4.57
CA LEU A 242 2.13 -2.59 -5.52
C LEU A 242 3.52 -2.06 -5.88
N GLY A 243 3.71 -0.73 -5.95
CA GLY A 243 5.01 -0.11 -6.16
C GLY A 243 6.00 -0.43 -5.04
N ILE A 244 5.56 -0.32 -3.78
CA ILE A 244 6.36 -0.69 -2.60
C ILE A 244 6.64 -2.20 -2.61
N ALA A 245 5.63 -3.03 -2.88
CA ALA A 245 5.77 -4.48 -2.97
C ALA A 245 6.75 -4.91 -4.06
N ALA A 246 6.71 -4.25 -5.23
CA ALA A 246 7.65 -4.48 -6.32
C ALA A 246 9.08 -4.08 -5.95
N ALA A 247 9.27 -2.94 -5.28
CA ALA A 247 10.58 -2.48 -4.83
C ALA A 247 11.20 -3.46 -3.80
N ILE A 248 10.42 -3.90 -2.82
CA ILE A 248 10.85 -4.90 -1.83
C ILE A 248 11.19 -6.22 -2.54
N SER A 249 10.34 -6.70 -3.44
CA SER A 249 10.54 -7.94 -4.18
C SER A 249 11.79 -7.88 -5.05
N ALA A 250 12.01 -6.76 -5.75
CA ALA A 250 13.22 -6.54 -6.54
C ALA A 250 14.48 -6.55 -5.67
N PHE A 251 14.45 -5.89 -4.51
CA PHE A 251 15.56 -5.88 -3.56
C PHE A 251 15.89 -7.29 -3.06
N VAL A 252 14.88 -8.05 -2.64
CA VAL A 252 15.06 -9.44 -2.17
C VAL A 252 15.60 -10.32 -3.30
N ALA A 253 15.03 -10.22 -4.51
CA ALA A 253 15.48 -10.96 -5.67
C ALA A 253 16.95 -10.67 -6.00
N ILE A 254 17.34 -9.39 -6.06
CA ILE A 254 18.73 -8.99 -6.30
C ILE A 254 19.67 -9.61 -5.27
N ALA A 255 19.33 -9.53 -3.99
CA ALA A 255 20.18 -10.03 -2.92
C ALA A 255 20.32 -11.57 -2.95
N VAL A 256 19.21 -12.30 -3.17
CA VAL A 256 19.21 -13.77 -3.27
C VAL A 256 19.97 -14.23 -4.51
N ILE A 257 19.72 -13.63 -5.66
CA ILE A 257 20.40 -13.96 -6.92
C ILE A 257 21.89 -13.65 -6.81
N ALA A 258 22.26 -12.48 -6.24
CA ALA A 258 23.66 -12.11 -6.05
C ALA A 258 24.39 -13.08 -5.09
N SER A 259 23.73 -13.54 -4.03
CA SER A 259 24.30 -14.52 -3.11
C SER A 259 24.48 -15.90 -3.77
N ALA A 260 23.49 -16.36 -4.54
CA ALA A 260 23.52 -17.65 -5.24
C ALA A 260 24.61 -17.68 -6.34
N PHE A 261 24.69 -16.66 -7.19
CA PHE A 261 25.75 -16.56 -8.20
C PHE A 261 27.13 -16.38 -7.58
N GLY A 262 27.24 -15.57 -6.51
CA GLY A 262 28.49 -15.38 -5.78
C GLY A 262 29.05 -16.71 -5.26
N LEU A 263 28.20 -17.53 -4.69
CA LEU A 263 28.54 -18.88 -4.21
C LEU A 263 28.90 -19.83 -5.36
N SER A 264 28.12 -19.83 -6.45
CA SER A 264 28.39 -20.64 -7.63
C SER A 264 29.80 -20.35 -8.24
N VAL A 265 30.15 -19.07 -8.37
CA VAL A 265 31.48 -18.66 -8.87
C VAL A 265 32.58 -19.04 -7.89
N ALA A 266 32.36 -18.90 -6.57
CA ALA A 266 33.33 -19.28 -5.55
C ALA A 266 33.67 -20.78 -5.58
N GLN A 267 32.65 -21.64 -5.77
CA GLN A 267 32.85 -23.09 -5.88
C GLN A 267 33.66 -23.51 -7.11
N ARG A 268 33.64 -22.73 -8.18
CA ARG A 268 34.33 -23.01 -9.46
C ARG A 268 35.71 -22.34 -9.59
N ARG A 269 36.23 -21.72 -8.51
CA ARG A 269 37.50 -21.00 -8.56
C ARG A 269 38.65 -21.88 -9.10
N ARG A 270 38.73 -23.15 -8.68
CA ARG A 270 39.76 -24.09 -9.15
C ARG A 270 39.65 -24.35 -10.65
N ASP A 271 38.43 -24.59 -11.17
CA ASP A 271 38.21 -24.82 -12.60
C ASP A 271 38.56 -23.57 -13.44
N LEU A 272 38.18 -22.37 -12.93
CA LEU A 272 38.52 -21.10 -13.57
C LEU A 272 40.03 -20.79 -13.54
N ALA A 273 40.71 -21.21 -12.48
CA ALA A 273 42.15 -21.10 -12.41
C ALA A 273 42.89 -22.09 -13.35
N LEU A 274 42.38 -23.34 -13.49
CA LEU A 274 42.87 -24.30 -14.45
C LEU A 274 42.78 -23.82 -15.89
N LEU A 275 41.69 -23.14 -16.23
CA LEU A 275 41.53 -22.50 -17.55
C LEU A 275 42.64 -21.44 -17.79
N ARG A 276 43.05 -20.74 -16.76
CA ARG A 276 44.12 -19.76 -16.82
C ARG A 276 45.50 -20.40 -16.96
N THR A 277 45.73 -21.59 -16.37
CA THR A 277 47.01 -22.34 -16.55
C THR A 277 47.13 -22.84 -17.97
N VAL A 278 45.99 -23.13 -18.65
CA VAL A 278 45.97 -23.55 -20.08
C VAL A 278 46.05 -22.33 -21.02
N GLY A 279 46.15 -21.08 -20.48
CA GLY A 279 46.39 -19.88 -21.27
C GLY A 279 45.20 -18.94 -21.49
N ALA A 280 44.08 -19.17 -20.82
CA ALA A 280 42.93 -18.25 -20.90
C ALA A 280 43.26 -16.90 -20.23
N THR A 281 42.99 -15.81 -20.95
CA THR A 281 43.17 -14.45 -20.38
C THR A 281 42.12 -14.11 -19.32
N PRO A 282 42.42 -13.20 -18.37
CA PRO A 282 41.43 -12.72 -17.38
C PRO A 282 40.13 -12.22 -17.98
N ARG A 283 40.24 -11.53 -19.13
CA ARG A 283 39.07 -11.00 -19.86
C ARG A 283 38.20 -12.12 -20.46
N GLN A 284 38.82 -13.20 -20.93
CA GLN A 284 38.12 -14.38 -21.49
C GLN A 284 37.33 -15.12 -20.39
N VAL A 285 37.96 -15.35 -19.22
CA VAL A 285 37.31 -15.97 -18.06
C VAL A 285 36.13 -15.12 -17.57
N ALA A 286 36.36 -13.82 -17.41
CA ALA A 286 35.27 -12.90 -16.98
C ALA A 286 34.15 -12.82 -18.02
N ARG A 287 34.45 -12.87 -19.32
CA ARG A 287 33.45 -12.90 -20.39
C ARG A 287 32.65 -14.21 -20.39
N MET A 288 33.30 -15.36 -20.18
CA MET A 288 32.65 -16.67 -20.08
C MET A 288 31.63 -16.68 -18.93
N VAL A 289 32.04 -16.26 -17.74
CA VAL A 289 31.14 -16.23 -16.55
C VAL A 289 29.97 -15.26 -16.77
N ARG A 290 30.19 -14.11 -17.41
CA ARG A 290 29.10 -13.18 -17.77
C ARG A 290 28.15 -13.75 -18.81
N THR A 291 28.65 -14.50 -19.80
CA THR A 291 27.83 -15.16 -20.82
C THR A 291 26.98 -16.27 -20.20
N GLU A 292 27.55 -17.07 -19.28
CA GLU A 292 26.77 -18.07 -18.52
C GLU A 292 25.65 -17.40 -17.71
N ALA A 293 25.96 -16.30 -17.00
CA ALA A 293 24.96 -15.54 -16.23
C ALA A 293 23.88 -14.93 -17.14
N ALA A 294 24.25 -14.43 -18.31
CA ALA A 294 23.29 -13.89 -19.28
C ALA A 294 22.35 -14.98 -19.84
N LEU A 295 22.89 -16.17 -20.14
CA LEU A 295 22.07 -17.31 -20.60
C LEU A 295 21.08 -17.78 -19.54
N VAL A 296 21.55 -17.93 -18.29
CA VAL A 296 20.66 -18.25 -17.14
C VAL A 296 19.70 -17.10 -16.92
N GLY A 297 20.14 -15.85 -17.09
CA GLY A 297 19.34 -14.63 -17.01
C GLY A 297 18.17 -14.65 -18.01
N VAL A 298 18.47 -14.90 -19.27
CA VAL A 298 17.46 -14.98 -20.33
C VAL A 298 16.46 -16.11 -20.08
N ALA A 299 16.97 -17.33 -19.78
CA ALA A 299 16.10 -18.49 -19.53
C ALA A 299 15.23 -18.29 -18.28
N GLY A 300 15.81 -17.80 -17.19
CA GLY A 300 15.09 -17.54 -15.94
C GLY A 300 14.09 -16.39 -16.08
N SER A 301 14.45 -15.31 -16.80
CA SER A 301 13.54 -14.20 -17.06
C SER A 301 12.38 -14.60 -17.96
N ALA A 302 12.63 -15.41 -19.01
CA ALA A 302 11.56 -15.91 -19.86
C ALA A 302 10.58 -16.79 -19.08
N LEU A 303 11.10 -17.72 -18.26
CA LEU A 303 10.27 -18.57 -17.40
C LEU A 303 9.52 -17.73 -16.35
N GLY A 304 10.20 -16.72 -15.76
CA GLY A 304 9.59 -15.81 -14.80
C GLY A 304 8.47 -14.97 -15.40
N CYS A 305 8.65 -14.41 -16.58
CA CYS A 305 7.58 -13.69 -17.30
C CYS A 305 6.38 -14.60 -17.60
N LEU A 306 6.63 -15.86 -18.03
CA LEU A 306 5.56 -16.83 -18.25
C LEU A 306 4.76 -17.11 -16.97
N LEU A 307 5.45 -17.32 -15.85
CA LEU A 307 4.80 -17.51 -14.55
C LEU A 307 4.08 -16.23 -14.10
N GLY A 308 4.64 -15.06 -14.38
CA GLY A 308 4.02 -13.76 -14.07
C GLY A 308 2.68 -13.57 -14.80
N VAL A 309 2.62 -13.93 -16.08
CA VAL A 309 1.38 -13.93 -16.87
C VAL A 309 0.32 -14.86 -16.27
N LEU A 310 0.71 -16.01 -15.72
CA LEU A 310 -0.22 -16.93 -15.05
C LEU A 310 -0.69 -16.42 -13.70
N TRP A 311 0.16 -15.75 -12.94
CA TRP A 311 -0.15 -15.31 -11.57
C TRP A 311 -0.83 -13.94 -11.50
N ALA A 312 -0.63 -13.06 -12.48
CA ALA A 312 -1.21 -11.73 -12.47
C ALA A 312 -2.76 -11.74 -12.36
N PRO A 313 -3.53 -12.54 -13.15
CA PRO A 313 -4.98 -12.59 -12.99
C PRO A 313 -5.43 -13.24 -11.67
N LEU A 314 -4.63 -14.17 -11.12
CA LEU A 314 -4.93 -14.76 -9.82
C LEU A 314 -4.75 -13.75 -8.68
N LEU A 315 -3.67 -12.97 -8.75
CA LEU A 315 -3.42 -11.89 -7.79
C LEU A 315 -4.50 -10.81 -7.88
N ALA A 316 -4.88 -10.38 -9.09
CA ALA A 316 -5.93 -9.39 -9.28
C ALA A 316 -7.27 -9.84 -8.68
N ARG A 317 -7.67 -11.10 -8.91
CA ARG A 317 -8.89 -11.68 -8.29
C ARG A 317 -8.80 -11.74 -6.77
N TRP A 318 -7.63 -12.07 -6.23
CA TRP A 318 -7.41 -12.14 -4.80
C TRP A 318 -7.49 -10.75 -4.15
N ILE A 319 -6.90 -9.73 -4.80
CA ILE A 319 -6.93 -8.32 -4.37
C ILE A 319 -8.39 -7.79 -4.39
N ALA A 320 -9.12 -8.01 -5.49
CA ALA A 320 -10.51 -7.61 -5.62
C ALA A 320 -11.43 -8.30 -4.59
N GLY A 321 -11.21 -9.60 -4.32
CA GLY A 321 -11.96 -10.35 -3.29
C GLY A 321 -11.69 -9.90 -1.85
N ARG A 322 -10.67 -9.07 -1.62
CA ARG A 322 -10.31 -8.51 -0.30
C ARG A 322 -10.59 -7.02 -0.18
N SER A 323 -11.31 -6.44 -1.14
CA SER A 323 -11.64 -5.00 -1.19
C SER A 323 -10.42 -4.07 -1.14
N LEU A 324 -9.29 -4.53 -1.73
CA LEU A 324 -8.09 -3.72 -1.94
C LEU A 324 -8.06 -3.05 -3.32
N SER A 325 -9.05 -3.31 -4.14
CA SER A 325 -9.28 -2.70 -5.45
C SER A 325 -10.76 -2.76 -5.78
N PRO A 326 -11.26 -1.98 -6.73
CA PRO A 326 -12.62 -2.09 -7.22
C PRO A 326 -12.98 -3.53 -7.62
N ALA A 327 -14.23 -3.94 -7.38
CA ALA A 327 -14.68 -5.32 -7.60
C ALA A 327 -14.60 -5.78 -9.08
N TRP A 328 -14.66 -4.81 -10.01
CA TRP A 328 -14.54 -5.05 -11.46
C TRP A 328 -13.08 -5.19 -11.92
N PHE A 329 -12.09 -4.86 -11.07
CA PHE A 329 -10.69 -4.84 -11.46
C PHE A 329 -10.20 -6.22 -11.93
N SER A 330 -9.64 -6.25 -13.13
CA SER A 330 -9.10 -7.46 -13.75
C SER A 330 -7.90 -7.14 -14.64
N VAL A 331 -6.94 -8.05 -14.69
CA VAL A 331 -5.79 -7.93 -15.59
C VAL A 331 -6.15 -8.53 -16.93
N GLN A 332 -6.21 -7.69 -17.96
CA GLN A 332 -6.37 -8.11 -19.34
C GLN A 332 -5.02 -7.97 -20.08
N PHE A 333 -4.70 -8.97 -20.89
CA PHE A 333 -3.48 -8.95 -21.68
C PHE A 333 -3.72 -8.23 -23.01
N THR A 334 -3.36 -6.95 -23.01
CA THR A 334 -3.43 -6.07 -24.18
C THR A 334 -2.04 -5.81 -24.75
N ALA A 335 -1.96 -5.08 -25.87
CA ALA A 335 -0.66 -4.60 -26.36
C ALA A 335 0.07 -3.71 -25.33
N GLY A 336 -0.68 -3.02 -24.44
CA GLY A 336 -0.15 -2.22 -23.33
C GLY A 336 0.57 -3.05 -22.25
N SER A 337 0.29 -4.35 -22.11
CA SER A 337 1.00 -5.22 -21.15
C SER A 337 2.41 -5.63 -21.62
N ALA A 338 2.72 -5.50 -22.91
CA ALA A 338 4.03 -5.87 -23.46
C ALA A 338 5.21 -5.04 -22.87
N PRO A 339 5.13 -3.72 -22.69
CA PRO A 339 6.17 -2.92 -22.02
C PRO A 339 6.45 -3.39 -20.59
N ALA A 340 5.42 -3.72 -19.81
CA ALA A 340 5.56 -4.21 -18.43
C ALA A 340 6.35 -5.53 -18.40
N LEU A 341 6.02 -6.47 -19.27
CA LEU A 341 6.77 -7.73 -19.41
C LEU A 341 8.21 -7.49 -19.89
N ALA A 342 8.42 -6.57 -20.83
CA ALA A 342 9.76 -6.21 -21.31
C ALA A 342 10.62 -5.63 -20.19
N VAL A 343 10.07 -4.75 -19.36
CA VAL A 343 10.76 -4.20 -18.19
C VAL A 343 11.14 -5.30 -17.21
N ALA A 344 10.22 -6.20 -16.86
CA ALA A 344 10.50 -7.33 -15.96
C ALA A 344 11.57 -8.27 -16.54
N PHE A 345 11.51 -8.58 -17.82
CA PHE A 345 12.50 -9.43 -18.52
C PHE A 345 13.88 -8.78 -18.51
N VAL A 346 13.98 -7.53 -18.93
CA VAL A 346 15.26 -6.78 -18.98
C VAL A 346 15.84 -6.62 -17.58
N ALA A 347 15.01 -6.29 -16.59
CA ALA A 347 15.43 -6.20 -15.20
C ALA A 347 16.01 -7.52 -14.69
N GLY A 348 15.37 -8.66 -14.96
CA GLY A 348 15.86 -9.96 -14.55
C GLY A 348 17.21 -10.33 -15.20
N VAL A 349 17.37 -10.09 -16.51
CA VAL A 349 18.66 -10.28 -17.20
C VAL A 349 19.73 -9.35 -16.66
N ALA A 350 19.39 -8.07 -16.42
CA ALA A 350 20.33 -7.08 -15.87
C ALA A 350 20.78 -7.47 -14.47
N VAL A 351 19.87 -7.92 -13.59
CA VAL A 351 20.18 -8.40 -12.24
C VAL A 351 21.09 -9.62 -12.30
N ALA A 352 20.83 -10.61 -13.16
CA ALA A 352 21.67 -11.80 -13.32
C ALA A 352 23.08 -11.43 -13.79
N VAL A 353 23.24 -10.51 -14.73
CA VAL A 353 24.55 -10.06 -15.21
C VAL A 353 25.26 -9.20 -14.16
N ALA A 354 24.55 -8.26 -13.51
CA ALA A 354 25.13 -7.36 -12.52
C ALA A 354 25.63 -8.11 -11.29
N SER A 355 24.87 -9.13 -10.82
CA SER A 355 25.27 -9.94 -9.66
C SER A 355 26.60 -10.68 -9.87
N VAL A 356 26.94 -11.00 -11.11
CA VAL A 356 28.16 -11.75 -11.49
C VAL A 356 29.33 -10.81 -11.84
N LEU A 357 29.08 -9.54 -12.14
CA LEU A 357 30.12 -8.60 -12.58
C LEU A 357 31.31 -8.50 -11.62
N VAL A 358 31.05 -8.39 -10.33
CA VAL A 358 32.09 -8.30 -9.29
C VAL A 358 32.81 -9.65 -9.13
N ALA A 359 32.05 -10.75 -9.11
CA ALA A 359 32.58 -12.09 -8.98
C ALA A 359 33.43 -12.47 -10.21
N ALA A 360 32.95 -12.13 -11.42
CA ALA A 360 33.65 -12.39 -12.67
C ALA A 360 34.99 -11.60 -12.77
N ARG A 361 35.01 -10.33 -12.34
CA ARG A 361 36.25 -9.54 -12.27
C ARG A 361 37.26 -10.17 -11.30
N ARG A 362 36.82 -10.61 -10.13
CA ARG A 362 37.69 -11.29 -9.14
C ARG A 362 38.18 -12.62 -9.66
N ALA A 363 37.34 -13.44 -10.28
CA ALA A 363 37.73 -14.71 -10.89
C ALA A 363 38.77 -14.52 -12.00
N GLY A 364 38.68 -13.45 -12.78
CA GLY A 364 39.68 -13.07 -13.76
C GLY A 364 41.04 -12.64 -13.19
N LEU A 365 41.12 -12.15 -11.96
CA LEU A 365 42.33 -11.64 -11.32
C LEU A 365 43.06 -12.68 -10.44
N THR A 366 42.50 -13.88 -10.21
CA THR A 366 43.17 -14.94 -9.45
C THR A 366 44.47 -15.39 -10.12
N ARG A 367 45.57 -15.47 -9.34
CA ARG A 367 46.85 -15.91 -9.86
C ARG A 367 46.88 -17.43 -10.03
N PRO A 368 47.39 -17.98 -11.13
CA PRO A 368 47.43 -19.44 -11.38
C PRO A 368 48.17 -20.21 -10.27
N THR A 369 49.18 -19.59 -9.66
CA THR A 369 49.99 -20.17 -8.59
C THR A 369 49.26 -20.28 -7.24
N GLU A 370 48.25 -19.45 -7.00
CA GLU A 370 47.41 -19.51 -5.79
C GLU A 370 46.44 -20.71 -5.83
N ALA A 371 46.02 -21.13 -7.02
CA ALA A 371 45.11 -22.26 -7.21
C ALA A 371 45.77 -23.64 -7.03
N LEU A 372 47.08 -23.72 -7.11
CA LEU A 372 47.84 -24.95 -6.92
C LEU A 372 48.27 -25.17 -5.42
N ARG A 373 48.12 -24.15 -4.58
CA ARG A 373 48.35 -24.28 -3.14
C ARG A 373 47.08 -24.79 -2.45
N GLU A 374 47.06 -26.04 -2.05
CA GLU A 374 45.94 -26.76 -1.44
C GLU A 374 45.49 -26.23 -0.07
N ALA A 375 46.20 -25.26 0.52
CA ALA A 375 45.98 -24.82 1.90
C ALA A 375 45.82 -23.30 2.07
N VAL A 376 45.34 -22.58 1.09
CA VAL A 376 45.15 -21.13 1.29
C VAL A 376 43.78 -20.89 1.91
N VAL A 377 43.76 -20.66 3.23
CA VAL A 377 42.69 -19.98 3.93
C VAL A 377 42.31 -18.74 3.12
N GLU A 378 41.04 -18.65 2.72
CA GLU A 378 40.54 -17.53 1.93
C GLU A 378 40.79 -16.24 2.74
N PRO A 379 41.70 -15.35 2.31
CA PRO A 379 41.93 -14.13 3.08
C PRO A 379 40.62 -13.36 3.06
N ALA A 380 40.13 -13.00 4.21
CA ALA A 380 38.89 -12.22 4.41
C ALA A 380 39.04 -10.78 3.87
N ARG A 381 39.60 -10.63 2.63
CA ARG A 381 39.71 -9.33 1.96
C ARG A 381 38.35 -8.92 1.45
N ILE A 382 37.61 -8.20 2.28
CA ILE A 382 36.36 -7.59 1.94
C ILE A 382 36.66 -6.45 0.97
N SER A 383 35.85 -6.42 -0.11
CA SER A 383 35.98 -5.34 -1.11
C SER A 383 35.65 -4.02 -0.45
N PRO A 384 36.52 -2.99 -0.59
CA PRO A 384 36.25 -1.67 -0.04
C PRO A 384 34.91 -1.10 -0.52
N GLY A 385 34.49 -1.39 -1.76
CA GLY A 385 33.18 -1.00 -2.27
C GLY A 385 32.01 -1.59 -1.49
N ARG A 386 32.13 -2.79 -0.93
CA ARG A 386 31.09 -3.41 -0.09
C ARG A 386 31.01 -2.76 1.30
N LEU A 387 32.18 -2.40 1.85
CA LEU A 387 32.28 -1.70 3.12
C LEU A 387 31.69 -0.28 3.00
N PHE A 388 32.18 0.49 2.03
CA PHE A 388 31.70 1.87 1.84
C PHE A 388 30.24 1.92 1.39
N GLY A 389 29.81 1.01 0.51
CA GLY A 389 28.41 0.89 0.11
C GLY A 389 27.50 0.53 1.28
N GLY A 390 27.88 -0.45 2.10
CA GLY A 390 27.11 -0.85 3.27
C GLY A 390 27.06 0.26 4.33
N LEU A 391 28.18 0.91 4.61
CA LEU A 391 28.24 2.04 5.54
C LEU A 391 27.44 3.24 5.00
N GLY A 392 27.53 3.52 3.69
CA GLY A 392 26.74 4.56 3.04
C GLY A 392 25.24 4.34 3.15
N CYS A 393 24.77 3.10 2.90
CA CYS A 393 23.36 2.74 3.09
C CYS A 393 22.90 2.91 4.56
N LEU A 394 23.74 2.48 5.53
CA LEU A 394 23.40 2.65 6.95
C LEU A 394 23.36 4.14 7.33
N VAL A 395 24.33 4.93 6.91
CA VAL A 395 24.36 6.38 7.18
C VAL A 395 23.17 7.07 6.53
N ALA A 396 22.85 6.74 5.29
CA ALA A 396 21.67 7.28 4.61
C ALA A 396 20.38 6.87 5.32
N GLY A 397 20.22 5.59 5.67
CA GLY A 397 19.02 5.09 6.38
C GLY A 397 18.87 5.71 7.77
N ILE A 398 19.94 5.81 8.56
CA ILE A 398 19.93 6.47 9.87
C ILE A 398 19.68 7.97 9.71
N GLY A 399 20.29 8.60 8.71
CA GLY A 399 20.11 10.01 8.42
C GLY A 399 18.66 10.34 8.06
N THR A 400 18.04 9.55 7.18
CA THR A 400 16.62 9.70 6.82
C THR A 400 15.71 9.45 8.03
N LEU A 401 15.98 8.39 8.82
CA LEU A 401 15.25 8.09 10.04
C LEU A 401 15.35 9.24 11.07
N ALA A 402 16.55 9.79 11.25
CA ALA A 402 16.76 10.94 12.13
C ALA A 402 16.07 12.20 11.60
N ALA A 403 16.08 12.44 10.28
CA ALA A 403 15.38 13.55 9.68
C ALA A 403 13.85 13.44 9.89
N VAL A 404 13.28 12.26 9.65
CA VAL A 404 11.85 12.00 9.93
C VAL A 404 11.56 12.19 11.42
N ALA A 405 12.36 11.59 12.32
CA ALA A 405 12.10 11.67 13.75
C ALA A 405 12.25 13.08 14.33
N LEU A 406 13.14 13.93 13.79
CA LEU A 406 13.50 15.21 14.38
C LEU A 406 12.92 16.40 13.63
N LEU A 407 12.79 16.33 12.32
CA LEU A 407 12.41 17.45 11.45
C LEU A 407 10.99 17.29 10.87
N PHE A 408 10.57 16.06 10.55
CA PHE A 408 9.31 15.78 9.85
C PHE A 408 8.50 14.67 10.53
N PRO A 409 8.06 14.83 11.79
CA PRO A 409 7.34 13.77 12.50
C PRO A 409 6.05 13.30 11.80
N SER A 410 5.41 14.18 11.01
CA SER A 410 4.22 13.87 10.20
C SER A 410 4.50 12.83 9.10
N ALA A 411 5.72 12.78 8.56
CA ALA A 411 6.12 11.79 7.56
C ALA A 411 6.39 10.38 8.14
N ALA A 412 6.32 10.21 9.45
CA ALA A 412 6.55 8.92 10.10
C ALA A 412 5.51 7.85 9.75
N GLY A 413 4.32 8.26 9.30
CA GLY A 413 3.24 7.37 8.83
C GLY A 413 3.25 7.10 7.33
N ASP A 414 4.17 7.70 6.56
CA ASP A 414 4.23 7.48 5.12
C ASP A 414 4.92 6.16 4.77
N ALA A 415 4.17 5.25 4.15
CA ALA A 415 4.63 3.91 3.81
C ALA A 415 5.83 3.89 2.83
N LYS A 416 5.95 4.89 1.94
CA LYS A 416 7.09 4.99 1.00
C LYS A 416 8.36 5.37 1.73
N THR A 417 8.28 6.33 2.62
CA THR A 417 9.38 6.79 3.47
C THR A 417 9.86 5.66 4.38
N GLU A 418 8.95 4.97 5.03
CA GLU A 418 9.24 3.82 5.87
C GLU A 418 9.93 2.69 5.09
N ALA A 419 9.36 2.27 3.96
CA ALA A 419 9.95 1.24 3.11
C ALA A 419 11.37 1.63 2.66
N THR A 420 11.60 2.90 2.33
CA THR A 420 12.92 3.40 1.93
C THR A 420 13.93 3.27 3.07
N ILE A 421 13.58 3.69 4.30
CA ILE A 421 14.44 3.57 5.49
C ILE A 421 14.78 2.10 5.74
N VAL A 422 13.78 1.23 5.75
CA VAL A 422 13.96 -0.21 6.00
C VAL A 422 14.86 -0.84 4.94
N LEU A 423 14.63 -0.55 3.64
CA LEU A 423 15.44 -1.07 2.55
C LEU A 423 16.90 -0.60 2.63
N LEU A 424 17.16 0.66 3.00
CA LEU A 424 18.50 1.19 3.19
C LEU A 424 19.23 0.51 4.36
N LEU A 425 18.56 0.35 5.50
CA LEU A 425 19.17 -0.25 6.70
C LEU A 425 19.41 -1.75 6.51
N VAL A 426 18.42 -2.48 5.99
CA VAL A 426 18.56 -3.92 5.68
C VAL A 426 19.61 -4.12 4.59
N GLY A 427 19.61 -3.29 3.53
CA GLY A 427 20.60 -3.32 2.45
C GLY A 427 22.01 -3.07 2.96
N GLY A 428 22.17 -2.10 3.84
CA GLY A 428 23.44 -1.83 4.53
C GLY A 428 23.93 -3.05 5.31
N ALA A 429 23.06 -3.68 6.08
CA ALA A 429 23.40 -4.89 6.85
C ALA A 429 23.71 -6.10 5.96
N VAL A 430 23.00 -6.29 4.87
CA VAL A 430 23.29 -7.33 3.85
C VAL A 430 24.68 -7.14 3.25
N LEU A 431 25.07 -5.92 2.92
CA LEU A 431 26.40 -5.61 2.42
C LEU A 431 27.48 -5.84 3.49
N LEU A 432 27.17 -5.55 4.76
CA LEU A 432 28.09 -5.73 5.89
C LEU A 432 27.98 -7.12 6.55
N ALA A 433 27.10 -8.00 6.08
CA ALA A 433 26.91 -9.33 6.66
C ALA A 433 28.22 -10.12 6.92
N PRO A 434 29.22 -10.15 6.03
CA PRO A 434 30.47 -10.85 6.29
C PRO A 434 31.25 -10.34 7.52
N PHE A 435 31.04 -9.08 7.92
CA PHE A 435 31.64 -8.51 9.12
C PHE A 435 30.84 -8.80 10.39
N LEU A 436 29.55 -8.84 10.24
CA LEU A 436 28.60 -8.99 11.36
C LEU A 436 28.54 -10.44 11.89
N ILE A 437 28.75 -11.43 11.00
CA ILE A 437 28.53 -12.84 11.34
C ILE A 437 29.59 -13.32 12.38
N GLU A 438 30.84 -12.96 12.23
CA GLU A 438 31.89 -13.42 13.15
C GLU A 438 31.66 -12.98 14.61
N PRO A 439 31.38 -11.68 14.91
CA PRO A 439 31.10 -11.28 16.28
C PRO A 439 29.80 -11.87 16.82
N LEU A 440 28.76 -11.99 15.97
CA LEU A 440 27.43 -12.50 16.38
C LEU A 440 27.42 -14.02 16.65
N THR A 441 28.35 -14.78 16.04
CA THR A 441 28.49 -16.22 16.30
C THR A 441 29.42 -16.55 17.48
N ARG A 442 30.07 -15.56 18.08
CA ARG A 442 31.00 -15.77 19.24
C ARG A 442 30.32 -16.48 20.43
N PRO A 443 29.06 -16.24 20.78
CA PRO A 443 28.44 -16.93 21.91
C PRO A 443 28.40 -18.48 21.77
N PHE A 444 28.30 -18.97 20.52
CA PHE A 444 28.27 -20.40 20.20
C PHE A 444 29.62 -21.08 20.22
N GLY A 445 30.68 -20.37 20.55
CA GLY A 445 32.07 -20.82 20.43
C GLY A 445 32.63 -21.62 21.61
N ARG A 446 31.84 -22.14 22.53
CA ARG A 446 32.28 -22.97 23.66
C ARG A 446 32.24 -24.46 23.32
N GLY A 447 33.28 -25.22 23.67
CA GLY A 447 33.37 -26.63 23.35
C GLY A 447 33.88 -26.95 21.94
N THR A 448 34.05 -28.25 21.64
CA THR A 448 34.61 -28.74 20.34
C THR A 448 33.72 -28.38 19.15
N ALA A 449 32.40 -28.46 19.28
CA ALA A 449 31.47 -28.05 18.23
C ALA A 449 31.53 -26.55 17.96
N GLY A 450 31.62 -25.72 18.99
CA GLY A 450 31.75 -24.29 18.86
C GLY A 450 33.07 -23.85 18.19
N MET A 451 34.16 -24.56 18.43
CA MET A 451 35.44 -24.35 17.75
C MET A 451 35.29 -24.66 16.24
N LEU A 452 34.58 -25.73 15.86
CA LEU A 452 34.37 -26.10 14.47
C LEU A 452 33.45 -25.08 13.75
N ILE A 453 32.38 -24.60 14.41
CA ILE A 453 31.52 -23.55 13.87
C ILE A 453 32.34 -22.27 13.59
N ARG A 454 33.14 -21.82 14.56
CA ARG A 454 34.01 -20.63 14.35
C ARG A 454 35.03 -20.83 13.24
N ALA A 455 35.68 -22.00 13.19
CA ALA A 455 36.61 -22.32 12.11
C ALA A 455 35.87 -22.30 10.75
N GLY A 456 34.68 -22.87 10.63
CA GLY A 456 33.86 -22.86 9.43
C GLY A 456 33.48 -21.45 8.96
N VAL A 457 33.09 -20.56 9.88
CA VAL A 457 32.79 -19.15 9.60
C VAL A 457 34.03 -18.38 9.15
N ARG A 458 35.19 -18.58 9.83
CA ARG A 458 36.43 -17.89 9.49
C ARG A 458 37.05 -18.35 8.19
N THR A 459 36.94 -19.63 7.88
CA THR A 459 37.50 -20.20 6.64
C THR A 459 36.63 -19.96 5.42
N GLY A 460 35.34 -19.67 5.62
CA GLY A 460 34.38 -19.43 4.53
C GLY A 460 33.39 -18.27 4.77
N PRO A 461 33.85 -17.01 5.00
CA PRO A 461 32.97 -15.88 5.35
C PRO A 461 31.96 -15.58 4.25
N GLY A 462 32.29 -15.82 2.98
CA GLY A 462 31.35 -15.67 1.85
C GLY A 462 30.23 -16.68 1.87
N ARG A 463 30.50 -17.94 2.29
CA ARG A 463 29.48 -18.98 2.43
C ARG A 463 28.53 -18.67 3.59
N ALA A 464 29.10 -18.30 4.74
CA ALA A 464 28.33 -17.91 5.90
C ALA A 464 27.40 -16.72 5.60
N ALA A 465 27.91 -15.70 4.91
CA ALA A 465 27.12 -14.56 4.47
C ALA A 465 25.99 -14.97 3.50
N ALA A 466 26.26 -15.85 2.55
CA ALA A 466 25.22 -16.32 1.61
C ALA A 466 24.07 -17.06 2.32
N ALA A 467 24.34 -17.76 3.42
CA ALA A 467 23.32 -18.44 4.23
C ALA A 467 22.55 -17.46 5.14
N VAL A 468 23.21 -16.41 5.66
CA VAL A 468 22.61 -15.43 6.58
C VAL A 468 21.74 -14.42 5.84
N VAL A 469 22.13 -13.98 4.64
CA VAL A 469 21.47 -12.90 3.88
C VAL A 469 19.96 -13.13 3.67
N PRO A 470 19.47 -14.30 3.19
CA PRO A 470 18.04 -14.52 3.02
C PRO A 470 17.27 -14.38 4.33
N VAL A 471 17.77 -14.96 5.42
CA VAL A 471 17.13 -14.90 6.74
C VAL A 471 17.12 -13.46 7.28
N LEU A 472 18.26 -12.75 7.16
CA LEU A 472 18.39 -11.35 7.59
C LEU A 472 17.39 -10.45 6.87
N ILE A 473 17.24 -10.62 5.57
CA ILE A 473 16.29 -9.84 4.77
C ILE A 473 14.86 -10.14 5.22
N THR A 474 14.48 -11.41 5.30
CA THR A 474 13.09 -11.78 5.63
C THR A 474 12.70 -11.34 7.02
N VAL A 475 13.53 -11.67 8.03
CA VAL A 475 13.25 -11.29 9.42
C VAL A 475 13.32 -9.77 9.56
N GLY A 476 14.34 -9.13 8.97
CA GLY A 476 14.54 -7.69 9.04
C GLY A 476 13.40 -6.89 8.41
N LEU A 477 12.96 -7.28 7.21
CA LEU A 477 11.81 -6.63 6.55
C LEU A 477 10.51 -6.92 7.30
N ALA A 478 10.24 -8.18 7.63
CA ALA A 478 9.00 -8.56 8.30
C ALA A 478 8.85 -7.86 9.66
N VAL A 479 9.87 -7.89 10.50
CA VAL A 479 9.81 -7.29 11.84
C VAL A 479 9.77 -5.77 11.77
N SER A 480 10.51 -5.16 10.86
CA SER A 480 10.49 -3.70 10.71
C SER A 480 9.14 -3.22 10.19
N ILE A 481 8.62 -3.80 9.09
CA ILE A 481 7.38 -3.33 8.45
C ILE A 481 6.17 -3.64 9.34
N LEU A 482 6.06 -4.87 9.87
CA LEU A 482 4.94 -5.26 10.74
C LEU A 482 4.97 -4.51 12.07
N GLY A 483 6.16 -4.44 12.70
CA GLY A 483 6.31 -3.73 13.96
C GLY A 483 6.01 -2.23 13.86
N SER A 484 6.40 -1.59 12.76
CA SER A 484 6.06 -0.19 12.53
C SER A 484 4.59 0.01 12.18
N SER A 485 3.99 -0.87 11.36
CA SER A 485 2.55 -0.83 11.06
C SER A 485 1.70 -1.01 12.33
N ASP A 486 2.01 -2.01 13.16
CA ASP A 486 1.31 -2.26 14.42
C ASP A 486 1.50 -1.10 15.41
N THR A 487 2.72 -0.53 15.48
CA THR A 487 3.01 0.62 16.35
C THR A 487 2.29 1.88 15.87
N ALA A 488 2.29 2.15 14.56
CA ALA A 488 1.55 3.27 13.97
C ALA A 488 0.04 3.10 14.14
N GLY A 489 -0.49 1.88 13.96
CA GLY A 489 -1.90 1.54 14.21
C GLY A 489 -2.30 1.76 15.67
N ALA A 490 -1.48 1.32 16.62
CA ALA A 490 -1.71 1.57 18.05
C ALA A 490 -1.69 3.08 18.38
N ALA A 491 -0.81 3.84 17.73
CA ALA A 491 -0.72 5.28 17.88
C ALA A 491 -1.97 5.99 17.30
N ALA A 492 -2.42 5.59 16.10
CA ALA A 492 -3.65 6.11 15.50
C ALA A 492 -4.88 5.80 16.38
N GLN A 493 -4.95 4.59 16.93
CA GLN A 493 -6.00 4.21 17.89
C GLN A 493 -5.98 5.08 19.14
N ALA A 494 -4.79 5.41 19.67
CA ALA A 494 -4.67 6.32 20.80
C ALA A 494 -5.17 7.72 20.44
N GLY A 495 -4.86 8.22 19.24
CA GLY A 495 -5.37 9.49 18.71
C GLY A 495 -6.91 9.51 18.59
N LEU A 496 -7.52 8.46 18.05
CA LEU A 496 -8.98 8.33 17.96
C LEU A 496 -9.63 8.28 19.34
N ARG A 497 -9.03 7.55 20.30
CA ARG A 497 -9.51 7.53 21.69
C ARG A 497 -9.41 8.90 22.34
N GLN A 498 -8.35 9.66 22.08
CA GLN A 498 -8.19 11.02 22.56
C GLN A 498 -9.25 11.95 21.96
N GLN A 499 -9.49 11.86 20.64
CA GLN A 499 -10.51 12.64 19.94
C GLN A 499 -11.91 12.37 20.50
N ALA A 500 -12.24 11.11 20.78
CA ALA A 500 -13.52 10.70 21.36
C ALA A 500 -13.54 10.74 22.90
N GLY A 501 -12.46 11.13 23.56
CA GLY A 501 -12.29 10.97 25.01
C GLY A 501 -13.21 11.81 25.85
N ALA A 502 -13.80 12.87 25.31
CA ALA A 502 -14.79 13.71 25.97
C ALA A 502 -16.24 13.28 25.64
N ALA A 503 -16.46 12.42 24.63
CA ALA A 503 -17.77 11.93 24.25
C ALA A 503 -18.14 10.66 25.03
N ASP A 504 -19.40 10.55 25.43
CA ASP A 504 -19.95 9.31 26.01
C ASP A 504 -20.44 8.37 24.92
N TYR A 505 -21.05 8.94 23.87
CA TYR A 505 -21.62 8.21 22.74
C TYR A 505 -21.18 8.83 21.40
N VAL A 506 -21.17 7.97 20.37
CA VAL A 506 -20.99 8.38 18.97
C VAL A 506 -22.19 7.86 18.18
N VAL A 507 -22.84 8.76 17.44
CA VAL A 507 -23.91 8.39 16.52
C VAL A 507 -23.29 8.17 15.14
N LEU A 508 -23.55 7.02 14.58
CA LEU A 508 -22.99 6.58 13.30
C LEU A 508 -24.12 6.34 12.30
N PRO A 509 -23.87 6.53 11.01
CA PRO A 509 -24.84 6.16 9.97
C PRO A 509 -25.09 4.65 9.97
N ALA A 510 -26.21 4.22 9.39
CA ALA A 510 -26.44 2.81 9.12
C ALA A 510 -25.41 2.26 8.13
N SER A 511 -25.19 0.95 8.18
CA SER A 511 -24.27 0.32 7.22
C SER A 511 -24.79 0.51 5.78
N GLY A 512 -23.92 1.01 4.89
CA GLY A 512 -24.28 1.29 3.50
C GLY A 512 -24.86 2.69 3.24
N THR A 513 -24.95 3.55 4.27
CA THR A 513 -25.31 4.97 4.08
C THR A 513 -24.06 5.84 4.04
N PRO A 514 -24.01 6.88 3.19
CA PRO A 514 -22.81 7.71 3.04
C PRO A 514 -22.54 8.62 4.26
N GLY A 515 -23.55 8.86 5.10
CA GLY A 515 -23.41 9.71 6.29
C GLY A 515 -24.74 9.92 7.02
N LEU A 516 -24.72 10.85 7.96
CA LEU A 516 -25.90 11.27 8.74
C LEU A 516 -26.57 12.48 8.08
N THR A 517 -27.90 12.50 8.10
CA THR A 517 -28.63 13.64 7.53
C THR A 517 -28.52 14.88 8.44
N MET A 518 -28.48 16.08 7.85
CA MET A 518 -28.46 17.33 8.62
C MET A 518 -29.74 17.51 9.47
N ALA A 519 -30.86 16.97 9.01
CA ALA A 519 -32.09 16.93 9.80
C ALA A 519 -31.93 16.10 11.09
N LEU A 520 -31.21 14.98 11.04
CA LEU A 520 -30.90 14.20 12.24
C LEU A 520 -29.96 14.96 13.17
N VAL A 521 -28.92 15.58 12.64
CA VAL A 521 -27.98 16.41 13.42
C VAL A 521 -28.74 17.52 14.17
N GLY A 522 -29.62 18.25 13.48
CA GLY A 522 -30.44 19.27 14.09
C GLY A 522 -31.36 18.76 15.22
N ARG A 523 -31.94 17.54 15.03
CA ARG A 523 -32.75 16.89 16.07
C ARG A 523 -31.92 16.43 17.27
N ILE A 524 -30.69 15.99 17.07
CA ILE A 524 -29.77 15.65 18.17
C ILE A 524 -29.41 16.90 18.95
N HIS A 525 -29.10 18.02 18.28
CA HIS A 525 -28.81 19.30 18.93
C HIS A 525 -29.99 19.87 19.73
N ALA A 526 -31.22 19.51 19.40
CA ALA A 526 -32.42 19.95 20.11
C ALA A 526 -32.70 19.15 21.39
N ILE A 527 -31.97 18.05 21.65
CA ILE A 527 -32.15 17.27 22.87
C ILE A 527 -31.50 18.03 24.04
N ALA A 528 -32.26 18.30 25.08
CA ALA A 528 -31.75 18.93 26.29
C ALA A 528 -30.70 18.05 27.00
N ASP A 529 -29.76 18.66 27.71
CA ASP A 529 -28.70 18.02 28.46
C ASP A 529 -27.71 17.19 27.62
N LEU A 530 -27.65 17.43 26.31
CA LEU A 530 -26.63 16.89 25.41
C LEU A 530 -25.79 18.01 24.82
N ASP A 531 -24.48 17.78 24.79
CA ASP A 531 -23.54 18.57 24.01
C ASP A 531 -23.07 17.68 22.84
N ALA A 532 -23.25 18.12 21.61
CA ALA A 532 -23.02 17.31 20.44
C ALA A 532 -22.27 18.10 19.36
N THR A 533 -21.38 17.42 18.64
CA THR A 533 -20.62 17.94 17.51
C THR A 533 -20.71 16.96 16.36
N ALA A 534 -21.19 17.42 15.21
CA ALA A 534 -21.14 16.66 13.98
C ALA A 534 -19.78 16.84 13.32
N VAL A 535 -19.20 15.73 12.89
CA VAL A 535 -17.92 15.67 12.19
C VAL A 535 -18.13 15.11 10.80
N THR A 536 -17.71 15.86 9.80
CA THR A 536 -17.69 15.48 8.40
C THR A 536 -16.26 15.19 8.00
N GLN A 537 -15.97 14.01 7.48
CA GLN A 537 -14.66 13.72 6.90
C GLN A 537 -14.58 14.38 5.53
N THR A 538 -13.49 15.10 5.28
CA THR A 538 -13.20 15.76 4.01
C THR A 538 -11.70 15.78 3.77
N SER A 539 -11.28 16.31 2.64
CA SER A 539 -9.87 16.52 2.34
C SER A 539 -9.70 17.87 1.67
N LEU A 540 -8.65 18.57 2.00
CA LEU A 540 -8.31 19.85 1.37
C LEU A 540 -7.04 19.70 0.57
N LEU A 541 -6.98 20.32 -0.60
CA LEU A 541 -5.78 20.35 -1.41
C LEU A 541 -4.90 21.52 -0.97
N ALA A 542 -3.64 21.25 -0.68
CA ALA A 542 -2.67 22.24 -0.23
C ALA A 542 -1.26 21.91 -0.68
N HIS A 543 -0.36 22.88 -0.69
CA HIS A 543 1.06 22.62 -0.86
C HIS A 543 1.66 21.98 0.39
N GLU A 544 2.61 21.07 0.20
CA GLU A 544 3.22 20.32 1.30
C GLU A 544 3.94 21.25 2.31
N PRO A 545 3.58 21.22 3.61
CA PRO A 545 4.11 22.17 4.59
C PRO A 545 5.61 22.00 4.84
N ALA A 546 6.13 20.79 4.77
CA ALA A 546 7.54 20.51 4.98
C ALA A 546 8.44 21.17 3.92
N ILE A 547 8.01 21.12 2.65
CA ILE A 547 8.72 21.75 1.53
C ILE A 547 8.60 23.28 1.67
N THR A 548 7.43 23.78 2.01
CA THR A 548 7.18 25.21 2.24
C THR A 548 8.03 25.74 3.41
N ALA A 549 8.18 24.97 4.50
CA ALA A 549 9.00 25.35 5.65
C ALA A 549 10.49 25.52 5.30
N PHE A 550 10.98 24.82 4.26
CA PHE A 550 12.34 25.00 3.74
C PHE A 550 12.44 26.03 2.60
N HIS A 551 11.37 26.74 2.31
CA HIS A 551 11.26 27.63 1.14
C HIS A 551 11.56 26.92 -0.19
N LEU A 552 11.26 25.64 -0.26
CA LEU A 552 11.24 24.87 -1.49
C LEU A 552 9.80 24.93 -2.04
N GLU A 553 9.63 25.38 -3.23
CA GLU A 553 8.32 25.37 -3.89
C GLU A 553 7.90 23.92 -4.11
N ALA A 554 6.74 23.55 -3.56
CA ALA A 554 6.12 22.26 -3.87
C ALA A 554 5.50 22.40 -5.27
N PRO A 555 5.86 21.54 -6.22
CA PRO A 555 5.38 21.70 -7.59
C PRO A 555 3.87 21.48 -7.72
N MET A 556 3.25 20.74 -6.80
CA MET A 556 1.82 20.39 -6.90
C MET A 556 1.14 20.42 -5.54
N PRO A 557 -0.12 20.91 -5.45
CA PRO A 557 -0.94 20.69 -4.26
C PRO A 557 -1.27 19.20 -4.11
N ILE A 558 -1.26 18.70 -2.89
CA ILE A 558 -1.62 17.32 -2.54
C ILE A 558 -2.79 17.31 -1.56
N PRO A 559 -3.58 16.23 -1.52
CA PRO A 559 -4.70 16.12 -0.61
C PRO A 559 -4.23 15.86 0.83
N PHE A 560 -4.76 16.64 1.76
CA PHE A 560 -4.61 16.46 3.20
C PHE A 560 -5.94 16.12 3.84
N ALA A 561 -5.95 15.11 4.69
CA ALA A 561 -7.13 14.75 5.45
C ALA A 561 -7.55 15.89 6.38
N ALA A 562 -8.82 16.27 6.29
CA ALA A 562 -9.44 17.33 7.07
C ALA A 562 -10.75 16.84 7.68
N ILE A 563 -11.18 17.50 8.74
CA ILE A 563 -12.54 17.33 9.27
C ILE A 563 -13.27 18.65 9.23
N GLY A 564 -14.52 18.61 8.73
CA GLY A 564 -15.49 19.68 8.89
C GLY A 564 -16.23 19.50 10.22
N VAL A 565 -16.37 20.57 10.97
CA VAL A 565 -17.03 20.58 12.28
C VAL A 565 -18.18 21.60 12.24
N ASP A 566 -19.40 21.17 12.60
CA ASP A 566 -20.56 22.05 12.57
C ASP A 566 -20.61 23.05 13.73
N ARG A 567 -20.05 22.67 14.85
CA ARG A 567 -19.82 23.54 16.01
C ARG A 567 -18.67 23.01 16.87
N ALA A 568 -17.88 23.91 17.40
CA ALA A 568 -16.92 23.57 18.44
C ALA A 568 -17.66 23.31 19.77
N SER A 569 -17.62 22.08 20.25
CA SER A 569 -18.21 21.69 21.53
C SER A 569 -17.22 20.85 22.35
N ALA A 570 -17.53 20.69 23.63
CA ALA A 570 -16.71 19.88 24.51
C ALA A 570 -16.83 18.36 24.22
N ALA A 571 -17.73 17.92 23.33
CA ALA A 571 -17.87 16.52 22.94
C ALA A 571 -16.72 16.03 22.06
N LEU A 572 -16.07 16.94 21.32
CA LEU A 572 -14.92 16.66 20.46
C LEU A 572 -13.64 17.17 21.13
N SER A 573 -12.74 16.27 21.51
CA SER A 573 -11.48 16.62 22.17
C SER A 573 -10.35 16.71 21.18
N LEU A 574 -10.00 17.92 20.73
CA LEU A 574 -8.83 18.20 19.92
C LEU A 574 -7.79 18.95 20.76
N PRO A 575 -6.52 18.50 20.76
CA PRO A 575 -5.48 19.11 21.60
C PRO A 575 -5.02 20.45 21.02
N VAL A 576 -5.59 21.56 21.47
CA VAL A 576 -5.22 22.92 21.07
C VAL A 576 -3.96 23.38 21.81
N ARG A 577 -2.92 23.80 21.07
CA ARG A 577 -1.70 24.43 21.62
C ARG A 577 -1.81 25.93 21.74
N GLN A 578 -2.40 26.58 20.74
CA GLN A 578 -2.57 28.05 20.67
C GLN A 578 -3.90 28.37 20.00
N GLY A 579 -4.52 29.45 20.38
CA GLY A 579 -5.80 29.92 19.84
C GLY A 579 -7.00 29.19 20.42
N SER A 580 -8.14 29.22 19.71
CA SER A 580 -9.40 28.64 20.17
C SER A 580 -10.18 28.05 18.99
N LEU A 581 -10.74 26.85 19.18
CA LEU A 581 -11.68 26.25 18.21
C LEU A 581 -13.05 26.94 18.23
N ALA A 582 -13.36 27.70 19.28
CA ALA A 582 -14.60 28.48 19.33
C ALA A 582 -14.65 29.60 18.28
N ASP A 583 -13.47 30.00 17.75
CA ASP A 583 -13.35 31.01 16.68
C ASP A 583 -13.42 30.39 15.27
N LEU A 584 -13.71 29.08 15.18
CA LEU A 584 -13.85 28.40 13.89
C LEU A 584 -15.17 28.81 13.20
N GLY A 585 -15.08 29.13 11.92
CA GLY A 585 -16.20 29.51 11.07
C GLY A 585 -15.81 29.45 9.60
N ASP A 586 -16.68 29.91 8.70
CA ASP A 586 -16.59 29.74 7.24
C ASP A 586 -15.26 30.20 6.61
N HIS A 587 -14.59 31.19 7.22
CA HIS A 587 -13.36 31.80 6.69
C HIS A 587 -12.15 31.50 7.58
N THR A 588 -12.24 30.49 8.43
CA THR A 588 -11.18 30.17 9.36
C THR A 588 -10.83 28.68 9.36
N ILE A 589 -9.62 28.39 9.82
CA ILE A 589 -9.07 27.04 9.86
C ILE A 589 -8.27 26.83 11.14
N ALA A 590 -8.32 25.62 11.67
CA ALA A 590 -7.34 25.16 12.66
C ALA A 590 -6.39 24.16 11.99
N VAL A 591 -5.10 24.31 12.26
CA VAL A 591 -4.05 23.50 11.64
C VAL A 591 -3.19 22.84 12.71
N ASP A 592 -2.62 21.70 12.39
CA ASP A 592 -1.66 21.10 13.31
C ASP A 592 -0.31 21.86 13.25
N SER A 593 0.51 21.70 14.27
CA SER A 593 1.78 22.43 14.38
C SER A 593 2.84 22.00 13.34
N SER A 594 2.62 20.95 12.57
CA SER A 594 3.52 20.54 11.47
C SER A 594 3.44 21.47 10.27
N TRP A 595 2.36 22.25 10.15
CA TRP A 595 2.21 23.27 9.12
C TRP A 595 3.12 24.49 9.33
N HIS A 596 3.73 24.64 10.51
CA HIS A 596 4.61 25.77 10.85
C HIS A 596 3.97 27.14 10.67
N GLU A 597 2.64 27.19 10.60
CA GLU A 597 1.87 28.41 10.44
C GLU A 597 1.75 29.17 11.76
N ARG A 598 1.49 30.49 11.67
CA ARG A 598 1.28 31.34 12.82
C ARG A 598 -0.20 31.64 13.02
N LEU A 599 -0.60 31.79 14.28
CA LEU A 599 -1.95 32.24 14.57
C LEU A 599 -2.25 33.58 13.86
N GLY A 600 -3.39 33.63 13.15
CA GLY A 600 -3.79 34.79 12.37
C GLY A 600 -3.24 34.85 10.94
N ALA A 601 -2.36 33.94 10.54
CA ALA A 601 -1.90 33.79 9.16
C ALA A 601 -3.06 33.36 8.23
N THR A 602 -2.97 33.72 6.96
CA THR A 602 -3.94 33.29 5.94
C THR A 602 -3.30 32.22 5.06
N MET A 603 -3.97 31.09 4.93
CA MET A 603 -3.57 29.97 4.06
C MET A 603 -4.45 29.95 2.82
N SER A 604 -3.83 29.76 1.65
CA SER A 604 -4.51 29.52 0.39
C SER A 604 -4.57 28.02 0.14
N LEU A 605 -5.78 27.50 -0.01
CA LEU A 605 -6.11 26.08 -0.12
C LEU A 605 -7.16 25.90 -1.23
N TRP A 606 -7.42 24.67 -1.60
CA TRP A 606 -8.55 24.33 -2.46
C TRP A 606 -9.43 23.30 -1.76
N LEU A 607 -10.73 23.50 -1.87
CA LEU A 607 -11.75 22.54 -1.42
C LEU A 607 -11.68 21.27 -2.28
N PRO A 608 -12.33 20.16 -1.89
CA PRO A 608 -12.33 18.90 -2.64
C PRO A 608 -12.79 19.03 -4.10
N ASP A 609 -13.66 19.99 -4.40
CA ASP A 609 -14.21 20.32 -5.72
C ASP A 609 -13.28 21.24 -6.55
N GLY A 610 -12.12 21.64 -6.00
CA GLY A 610 -11.17 22.55 -6.63
C GLY A 610 -11.46 24.04 -6.42
N THR A 611 -12.47 24.40 -5.64
CA THR A 611 -12.76 25.81 -5.31
C THR A 611 -11.64 26.40 -4.47
N PRO A 612 -10.97 27.48 -4.92
CA PRO A 612 -9.91 28.13 -4.15
C PRO A 612 -10.51 28.88 -2.95
N VAL A 613 -9.94 28.68 -1.78
CA VAL A 613 -10.33 29.36 -0.55
C VAL A 613 -9.12 29.91 0.19
N SER A 614 -9.32 31.04 0.87
CA SER A 614 -8.31 31.65 1.74
C SER A 614 -8.85 31.66 3.16
N LEU A 615 -8.24 30.84 4.03
CA LEU A 615 -8.71 30.63 5.41
C LEU A 615 -7.68 31.20 6.40
N ARG A 616 -8.17 31.90 7.44
CA ARG A 616 -7.33 32.45 8.49
C ARG A 616 -7.14 31.44 9.62
N VAL A 617 -5.90 31.19 10.03
CA VAL A 617 -5.56 30.27 11.13
C VAL A 617 -6.02 30.83 12.48
N VAL A 618 -6.97 30.18 13.13
CA VAL A 618 -7.52 30.57 14.45
C VAL A 618 -7.07 29.68 15.60
N ALA A 619 -6.61 28.46 15.28
CA ALA A 619 -6.04 27.56 16.27
C ALA A 619 -4.89 26.76 15.70
N ILE A 620 -3.91 26.48 16.54
CA ILE A 620 -2.81 25.55 16.24
C ILE A 620 -2.98 24.35 17.17
N LEU A 621 -3.16 23.17 16.54
CA LEU A 621 -3.35 21.92 17.25
C LEU A 621 -2.00 21.26 17.55
N ALA A 622 -1.95 20.41 18.55
CA ALA A 622 -0.86 19.45 18.65
C ALA A 622 -0.99 18.45 17.47
N PRO A 623 0.13 17.93 16.96
CA PRO A 623 0.08 16.94 15.89
C PRO A 623 -0.80 15.77 16.33
N SER A 624 -1.72 15.36 15.47
CA SER A 624 -2.67 14.28 15.75
C SER A 624 -2.27 13.00 15.04
N LEU A 625 -2.27 11.90 15.78
CA LEU A 625 -2.08 10.57 15.21
C LEU A 625 -3.37 10.00 14.60
N SER A 626 -4.50 10.70 14.73
CA SER A 626 -5.75 10.32 14.02
C SER A 626 -5.70 10.59 12.52
N GLY A 627 -4.60 11.14 12.00
CA GLY A 627 -4.44 11.49 10.59
C GLY A 627 -5.08 12.82 10.20
N VAL A 628 -5.80 13.48 11.10
CA VAL A 628 -6.42 14.77 10.84
C VAL A 628 -5.42 15.88 11.09
N SER A 629 -5.02 16.58 10.03
CA SER A 629 -4.07 17.70 10.08
C SER A 629 -4.74 19.08 9.98
N LEU A 630 -5.97 19.13 9.47
CA LEU A 630 -6.74 20.34 9.22
C LEU A 630 -8.15 20.20 9.80
N VAL A 631 -8.65 21.26 10.42
CA VAL A 631 -10.02 21.34 10.91
C VAL A 631 -10.66 22.62 10.38
N VAL A 632 -11.77 22.47 9.69
CA VAL A 632 -12.53 23.56 9.05
C VAL A 632 -13.97 23.55 9.52
N ASP A 633 -14.70 24.62 9.25
CA ASP A 633 -16.15 24.63 9.42
C ASP A 633 -16.81 23.64 8.44
N ALA A 634 -17.95 23.07 8.84
CA ALA A 634 -18.69 22.12 7.99
C ALA A 634 -19.12 22.71 6.64
N ALA A 635 -19.26 24.04 6.54
CA ALA A 635 -19.55 24.74 5.28
C ALA A 635 -18.45 24.53 4.24
N ASN A 636 -17.20 24.32 4.67
CA ASN A 636 -16.05 24.06 3.80
C ASN A 636 -15.86 22.58 3.45
N ALA A 637 -16.82 21.72 3.80
CA ALA A 637 -16.80 20.29 3.47
C ALA A 637 -17.58 19.93 2.19
N CYS A 638 -17.84 20.89 1.29
CA CYS A 638 -18.48 20.71 -0.03
C CYS A 638 -19.78 19.90 -0.01
N GLY A 639 -20.62 20.06 1.04
CA GLY A 639 -21.91 19.35 1.13
C GLY A 639 -21.79 17.88 1.53
N ALA A 640 -20.59 17.39 1.86
CA ALA A 640 -20.42 16.03 2.37
C ALA A 640 -21.26 15.81 3.63
N MET A 641 -21.82 14.61 3.75
CA MET A 641 -22.65 14.23 4.91
C MET A 641 -21.80 13.96 6.14
N PRO A 642 -22.24 14.35 7.37
CA PRO A 642 -21.54 14.03 8.59
C PRO A 642 -21.31 12.52 8.74
N SER A 643 -20.07 12.14 8.99
CA SER A 643 -19.65 10.75 9.18
C SER A 643 -19.98 10.24 10.60
N ALA A 644 -19.99 11.15 11.58
CA ALA A 644 -20.28 10.84 12.98
C ALA A 644 -20.80 12.07 13.73
N VAL A 645 -21.59 11.85 14.78
CA VAL A 645 -21.91 12.88 15.78
C VAL A 645 -21.38 12.41 17.12
N TYR A 646 -20.45 13.16 17.67
CA TYR A 646 -19.93 12.96 19.03
C TYR A 646 -20.87 13.59 20.03
N VAL A 647 -21.27 12.84 21.05
CA VAL A 647 -22.26 13.26 22.03
C VAL A 647 -21.71 13.11 23.44
N ARG A 648 -21.73 14.18 24.21
CA ARG A 648 -21.39 14.24 25.62
C ARG A 648 -22.65 14.49 26.43
N LEU A 649 -22.81 13.78 27.53
CA LEU A 649 -23.90 13.98 28.47
C LEU A 649 -23.63 15.22 29.34
N GLY A 650 -24.63 16.05 29.56
CA GLY A 650 -24.57 17.14 30.50
C GLY A 650 -24.42 16.62 31.96
N GLY A 651 -23.73 17.34 32.81
CA GLY A 651 -23.48 16.95 34.21
C GLY A 651 -24.69 16.98 35.13
N GLY A 652 -25.93 16.76 34.61
CA GLY A 652 -27.17 16.75 35.37
C GLY A 652 -27.37 15.46 36.19
N ALA A 653 -28.56 15.34 36.79
CA ALA A 653 -28.94 14.15 37.56
C ALA A 653 -28.94 12.90 36.68
N ALA A 654 -28.58 11.73 37.21
CA ALA A 654 -28.51 10.48 36.47
C ALA A 654 -29.79 10.15 35.69
N SER A 655 -30.97 10.47 36.24
CA SER A 655 -32.26 10.29 35.55
C SER A 655 -32.45 11.19 34.32
N ALA A 656 -31.88 12.39 34.31
CA ALA A 656 -31.90 13.29 33.17
C ALA A 656 -30.95 12.75 32.06
N ALA A 657 -29.79 12.25 32.47
CA ALA A 657 -28.85 11.62 31.54
C ALA A 657 -29.44 10.38 30.86
N ASP A 658 -30.13 9.50 31.62
CA ASP A 658 -30.81 8.33 31.08
C ASP A 658 -31.91 8.70 30.07
N ALA A 659 -32.73 9.70 30.41
CA ALA A 659 -33.77 10.23 29.54
C ALA A 659 -33.20 10.85 28.25
N ALA A 660 -32.09 11.55 28.35
CA ALA A 660 -31.40 12.12 27.18
C ALA A 660 -30.85 11.01 26.26
N VAL A 661 -30.25 9.96 26.82
CA VAL A 661 -29.77 8.79 26.07
C VAL A 661 -30.91 8.04 25.38
N ASP A 662 -32.05 7.85 26.04
CA ASP A 662 -33.21 7.20 25.45
C ASP A 662 -33.80 8.04 24.33
N SER A 663 -33.86 9.36 24.50
CA SER A 663 -34.26 10.30 23.44
C SER A 663 -33.30 10.24 22.24
N LEU A 664 -31.98 10.22 22.50
CA LEU A 664 -30.95 10.10 21.47
C LEU A 664 -31.11 8.80 20.69
N ARG A 665 -31.32 7.68 21.38
CA ARG A 665 -31.56 6.37 20.74
C ARG A 665 -32.84 6.34 19.93
N ALA A 666 -33.91 6.96 20.40
CA ALA A 666 -35.18 7.05 19.69
C ALA A 666 -35.04 7.86 18.40
N VAL A 667 -34.41 9.04 18.48
CA VAL A 667 -34.14 9.93 17.34
C VAL A 667 -33.24 9.25 16.32
N ALA A 668 -32.16 8.60 16.76
CA ALA A 668 -31.24 7.89 15.87
C ALA A 668 -31.91 6.70 15.17
N ARG A 669 -32.68 5.88 15.89
CA ARG A 669 -33.42 4.73 15.27
C ARG A 669 -34.40 5.17 14.20
N GLN A 670 -35.13 6.29 14.42
CA GLN A 670 -36.08 6.82 13.43
C GLN A 670 -35.38 7.25 12.14
N ALA A 671 -34.11 7.62 12.19
CA ALA A 671 -33.30 8.02 11.05
C ALA A 671 -32.39 6.89 10.54
N GLY A 672 -32.56 5.66 11.01
CA GLY A 672 -31.71 4.52 10.62
C GLY A 672 -30.27 4.59 11.15
N ALA A 673 -29.97 5.50 12.09
CA ALA A 673 -28.63 5.66 12.66
C ALA A 673 -28.41 4.77 13.90
N ARG A 674 -27.16 4.53 14.23
CA ARG A 674 -26.75 3.71 15.38
C ARG A 674 -26.05 4.54 16.43
N VAL A 675 -26.43 4.35 17.69
CA VAL A 675 -25.77 4.96 18.85
C VAL A 675 -24.83 3.96 19.48
N VAL A 676 -23.54 4.27 19.51
CA VAL A 676 -22.48 3.38 20.01
C VAL A 676 -21.74 4.10 21.14
N PRO A 677 -21.40 3.43 22.27
CA PRO A 677 -20.49 4.00 23.25
C PRO A 677 -19.15 4.39 22.60
N ALA A 678 -18.61 5.57 22.95
CA ALA A 678 -17.39 6.10 22.34
C ALA A 678 -16.19 5.13 22.45
N SER A 679 -16.09 4.40 23.58
CA SER A 679 -15.05 3.39 23.80
C SER A 679 -15.14 2.20 22.82
N ARG A 680 -16.36 1.78 22.45
CA ARG A 680 -16.56 0.69 21.48
C ARG A 680 -16.36 1.16 20.05
N TRP A 681 -16.72 2.40 19.76
CA TRP A 681 -16.52 2.99 18.44
C TRP A 681 -15.05 3.05 18.07
N SER A 682 -14.20 3.60 18.96
CA SER A 682 -12.76 3.72 18.69
C SER A 682 -12.08 2.36 18.51
N ALA A 683 -12.56 1.31 19.20
CA ALA A 683 -12.08 -0.05 19.01
C ALA A 683 -12.50 -0.62 17.63
N ALA A 684 -13.76 -0.46 17.25
CA ALA A 684 -14.29 -0.98 15.99
C ALA A 684 -13.64 -0.34 14.74
N VAL A 685 -13.37 0.98 14.78
CA VAL A 685 -12.66 1.68 13.69
C VAL A 685 -11.22 1.17 13.56
N SER A 686 -10.54 0.96 14.69
CA SER A 686 -9.19 0.39 14.67
C SER A 686 -9.14 -1.02 14.13
N ASP A 687 -10.09 -1.87 14.51
CA ASP A 687 -10.14 -3.26 14.06
C ASP A 687 -10.32 -3.34 12.55
N GLN A 688 -11.21 -2.53 11.99
CA GLN A 688 -11.44 -2.45 10.55
C GLN A 688 -10.18 -1.99 9.79
N GLN A 689 -9.49 -0.97 10.29
CA GLN A 689 -8.25 -0.46 9.68
C GLN A 689 -7.11 -1.49 9.78
N ASN A 690 -7.03 -2.20 10.90
CA ASN A 690 -6.06 -3.27 11.08
C ASN A 690 -6.33 -4.45 10.14
N GLU A 691 -7.58 -4.84 9.91
CA GLU A 691 -7.93 -5.90 8.95
C GLU A 691 -7.48 -5.53 7.52
N GLN A 692 -7.72 -4.32 7.07
CA GLN A 692 -7.26 -3.85 5.75
C GLN A 692 -5.73 -3.85 5.64
N ASN A 693 -5.03 -3.35 6.65
CA ASN A 693 -3.57 -3.36 6.68
C ASN A 693 -3.00 -4.78 6.72
N GLN A 694 -3.62 -5.71 7.46
CA GLN A 694 -3.17 -7.10 7.54
C GLN A 694 -3.17 -7.81 6.20
N VAL A 695 -4.17 -7.58 5.35
CA VAL A 695 -4.24 -8.20 4.02
C VAL A 695 -3.04 -7.80 3.14
N GLY A 696 -2.68 -6.52 3.16
CA GLY A 696 -1.50 -6.02 2.46
C GLY A 696 -0.20 -6.62 3.01
N LEU A 697 -0.09 -6.72 4.34
CA LEU A 697 1.05 -7.29 5.02
C LEU A 697 1.18 -8.80 4.77
N GLU A 698 0.08 -9.55 4.73
CA GLU A 698 0.06 -10.98 4.38
C GLU A 698 0.68 -11.23 3.00
N LEU A 699 0.38 -10.39 2.02
CA LEU A 699 0.95 -10.49 0.68
C LEU A 699 2.47 -10.26 0.71
N LEU A 700 2.91 -9.15 1.31
CA LEU A 700 4.33 -8.81 1.41
C LEU A 700 5.12 -9.89 2.15
N LEU A 701 4.57 -10.38 3.25
CA LEU A 701 5.17 -11.43 4.05
C LEU A 701 5.23 -12.76 3.32
N GLY A 702 4.16 -13.14 2.62
CA GLY A 702 4.10 -14.36 1.80
C GLY A 702 5.20 -14.36 0.73
N ILE A 703 5.39 -13.24 0.04
CA ILE A 703 6.45 -13.05 -0.95
C ILE A 703 7.84 -13.19 -0.28
N ALA A 704 8.06 -12.52 0.84
CA ALA A 704 9.34 -12.53 1.55
C ALA A 704 9.68 -13.95 2.05
N ILE A 705 8.73 -14.68 2.61
CA ILE A 705 8.90 -16.07 3.07
C ILE A 705 9.21 -17.00 1.89
N ALA A 706 8.48 -16.90 0.78
CA ALA A 706 8.71 -17.71 -0.41
C ALA A 706 10.13 -17.52 -0.96
N TYR A 707 10.59 -16.27 -1.06
CA TYR A 707 11.96 -15.96 -1.47
C TYR A 707 13.00 -16.52 -0.51
N SER A 708 12.78 -16.36 0.79
CA SER A 708 13.70 -16.88 1.79
C SER A 708 13.79 -18.39 1.78
N ALA A 709 12.67 -19.07 1.66
CA ALA A 709 12.64 -20.53 1.58
C ALA A 709 13.51 -21.03 0.41
N ILE A 710 13.36 -20.42 -0.77
CA ILE A 710 14.16 -20.74 -1.95
C ILE A 710 15.61 -20.32 -1.77
N GLY A 711 15.86 -19.11 -1.23
CA GLY A 711 17.21 -18.61 -0.96
C GLY A 711 17.97 -19.50 0.02
N ILE A 712 17.36 -19.85 1.15
CA ILE A 712 17.95 -20.74 2.16
C ILE A 712 18.14 -22.15 1.59
N ALA A 713 17.14 -22.72 0.91
CA ALA A 713 17.24 -24.04 0.33
C ALA A 713 18.36 -24.12 -0.72
N SER A 714 18.40 -23.17 -1.66
CA SER A 714 19.40 -23.15 -2.73
C SER A 714 20.83 -22.96 -2.18
N THR A 715 21.03 -22.04 -1.23
CA THR A 715 22.35 -21.77 -0.64
C THR A 715 22.81 -22.91 0.24
N SER A 716 21.91 -23.54 1.01
CA SER A 716 22.25 -24.69 1.86
C SER A 716 22.59 -25.94 1.05
N LEU A 717 21.82 -26.24 -0.01
CA LEU A 717 22.12 -27.35 -0.93
C LEU A 717 23.48 -27.16 -1.62
N MET A 718 23.77 -25.95 -2.11
CA MET A 718 25.05 -25.61 -2.73
C MET A 718 26.20 -25.69 -1.73
N SER A 719 26.02 -25.12 -0.53
CA SER A 719 27.03 -25.11 0.53
C SER A 719 27.45 -26.52 0.94
N THR A 720 26.47 -27.43 1.11
CA THR A 720 26.70 -28.81 1.54
C THR A 720 27.35 -29.65 0.44
N SER A 721 26.95 -29.45 -0.83
CA SER A 721 27.57 -30.17 -1.95
C SER A 721 29.05 -29.83 -2.14
N GLY A 722 29.47 -28.61 -1.82
CA GLY A 722 30.90 -28.17 -1.87
C GLY A 722 31.79 -28.72 -0.74
N ARG A 723 31.20 -29.28 0.33
CA ARG A 723 31.91 -29.79 1.51
C ARG A 723 32.06 -31.31 1.56
N LYS A 724 31.75 -32.03 0.46
CA LYS A 724 31.82 -33.50 0.45
C LYS A 724 33.17 -34.07 0.88
N ALA A 725 34.30 -33.44 0.46
CA ALA A 725 35.64 -33.85 0.85
C ALA A 725 35.89 -33.58 2.35
N GLU A 726 35.49 -32.46 2.88
CA GLU A 726 35.64 -32.10 4.30
C GLU A 726 34.81 -33.04 5.20
N LEU A 727 33.57 -33.34 4.78
CA LEU A 727 32.71 -34.29 5.51
C LEU A 727 33.25 -35.73 5.41
N ALA A 728 33.89 -36.11 4.31
CA ALA A 728 34.55 -37.40 4.16
C ALA A 728 35.78 -37.51 5.11
N LEU A 729 36.58 -36.45 5.21
CA LEU A 729 37.73 -36.39 6.15
C LEU A 729 37.28 -36.51 7.61
N LEU A 730 36.19 -35.85 8.00
CA LEU A 730 35.62 -35.99 9.36
C LEU A 730 35.16 -37.43 9.63
N ARG A 731 34.61 -38.14 8.63
CA ARG A 731 34.22 -39.56 8.74
C ARG A 731 35.44 -40.45 8.83
N LEU A 732 36.48 -40.20 8.07
CA LEU A 732 37.76 -40.91 8.15
C LEU A 732 38.44 -40.72 9.52
N ALA A 733 38.26 -39.54 10.13
CA ALA A 733 38.68 -39.26 11.51
C ALA A 733 37.78 -39.89 12.58
N GLY A 734 36.81 -40.72 12.20
CA GLY A 734 35.94 -41.47 13.13
C GLY A 734 34.62 -40.79 13.55
N ALA A 735 34.26 -39.66 12.92
CA ALA A 735 32.98 -39.00 13.24
C ALA A 735 31.76 -39.84 12.74
N THR A 736 30.80 -40.09 13.62
CA THR A 736 29.55 -40.77 13.26
C THR A 736 28.64 -39.85 12.40
N ARG A 737 27.71 -40.49 11.64
CA ARG A 737 26.73 -39.75 10.83
C ARG A 737 25.91 -38.79 11.67
N ARG A 738 25.52 -39.17 12.88
CA ARG A 738 24.79 -38.30 13.81
C ARG A 738 25.60 -37.10 14.26
N GLN A 739 26.88 -37.26 14.53
CA GLN A 739 27.78 -36.16 14.91
C GLN A 739 27.94 -35.15 13.75
N VAL A 740 28.14 -35.64 12.52
CA VAL A 740 28.22 -34.78 11.34
C VAL A 740 26.91 -34.01 11.11
N ALA A 741 25.76 -34.69 11.19
CA ALA A 741 24.44 -34.04 11.06
C ALA A 741 24.22 -33.00 12.17
N TRP A 742 24.62 -33.30 13.41
CA TRP A 742 24.50 -32.38 14.53
C TRP A 742 25.39 -31.13 14.37
N ILE A 743 26.62 -31.29 13.88
CA ILE A 743 27.52 -30.16 13.58
C ILE A 743 26.90 -29.24 12.49
N LEU A 744 26.34 -29.82 11.42
CA LEU A 744 25.73 -29.05 10.37
C LEU A 744 24.45 -28.33 10.85
N ALA A 745 23.65 -28.98 11.68
CA ALA A 745 22.50 -28.37 12.31
C ALA A 745 22.90 -27.21 13.24
N ALA A 746 23.89 -27.42 14.09
CA ALA A 746 24.40 -26.39 14.99
C ALA A 746 25.00 -25.17 14.26
N GLU A 747 25.71 -25.43 13.14
CA GLU A 747 26.24 -24.36 12.26
C GLU A 747 25.08 -23.55 11.64
N SER A 748 24.06 -24.24 11.10
CA SER A 748 22.86 -23.59 10.52
C SER A 748 22.11 -22.77 11.57
N LEU A 749 21.91 -23.28 12.77
CA LEU A 749 21.27 -22.57 13.88
C LEU A 749 22.08 -21.35 14.33
N ALA A 750 23.40 -21.45 14.41
CA ALA A 750 24.26 -20.32 14.77
C ALA A 750 24.22 -19.20 13.71
N LEU A 751 24.14 -19.56 12.42
CA LEU A 751 24.00 -18.60 11.33
C LEU A 751 22.62 -17.95 11.33
N THR A 752 21.56 -18.73 11.57
CA THR A 752 20.18 -18.19 11.71
C THR A 752 20.10 -17.24 12.91
N PHE A 753 20.68 -17.60 14.04
CA PHE A 753 20.76 -16.71 15.21
C PHE A 753 21.47 -15.40 14.89
N ALA A 754 22.59 -15.45 14.19
CA ALA A 754 23.33 -14.25 13.79
C ALA A 754 22.47 -13.35 12.85
N ALA A 755 21.72 -13.97 11.94
CA ALA A 755 20.80 -13.25 11.06
C ALA A 755 19.67 -12.58 11.86
N VAL A 756 19.02 -13.31 12.76
CA VAL A 756 17.94 -12.79 13.61
C VAL A 756 18.44 -11.68 14.54
N ALA A 757 19.63 -11.84 15.14
CA ALA A 757 20.22 -10.82 16.01
C ALA A 757 20.54 -9.52 15.24
N ALA A 758 21.07 -9.64 14.01
CA ALA A 758 21.32 -8.49 13.16
C ALA A 758 20.01 -7.82 12.73
N SER A 759 18.98 -8.61 12.37
CA SER A 759 17.65 -8.11 12.05
C SER A 759 17.01 -7.39 13.24
N ALA A 760 17.11 -7.97 14.44
CA ALA A 760 16.59 -7.34 15.66
C ALA A 760 17.25 -5.98 15.96
N ALA A 761 18.54 -5.84 15.69
CA ALA A 761 19.24 -4.56 15.85
C ALA A 761 18.73 -3.50 14.85
N ILE A 762 18.49 -3.90 13.60
CA ILE A 762 17.94 -3.00 12.57
C ILE A 762 16.50 -2.62 12.91
N SER A 763 15.65 -3.61 13.20
CA SER A 763 14.25 -3.36 13.54
C SER A 763 14.12 -2.52 14.81
N GLY A 764 14.99 -2.76 15.80
CA GLY A 764 15.07 -1.92 17.01
C GLY A 764 15.44 -0.47 16.70
N LEU A 765 16.31 -0.23 15.72
CA LEU A 765 16.65 1.11 15.26
C LEU A 765 15.47 1.78 14.54
N VAL A 766 14.80 1.05 13.62
CA VAL A 766 13.62 1.55 12.88
C VAL A 766 12.49 1.90 13.85
N LEU A 767 12.13 0.96 14.73
CA LEU A 767 11.04 1.13 15.69
C LEU A 767 11.37 2.20 16.75
N GLY A 768 12.64 2.30 17.17
CA GLY A 768 13.08 3.35 18.08
C GLY A 768 12.98 4.74 17.45
N GLY A 769 13.37 4.88 16.17
CA GLY A 769 13.21 6.13 15.43
C GLY A 769 11.75 6.50 15.19
N LEU A 770 10.93 5.54 14.82
CA LEU A 770 9.47 5.71 14.69
C LEU A 770 8.84 6.12 16.02
N TRP A 771 9.23 5.46 17.10
CA TRP A 771 8.74 5.80 18.43
C TRP A 771 9.11 7.24 18.84
N VAL A 772 10.33 7.69 18.55
CA VAL A 772 10.73 9.09 18.80
C VAL A 772 9.88 10.05 17.98
N ALA A 773 9.60 9.74 16.71
CA ALA A 773 8.74 10.55 15.86
C ALA A 773 7.31 10.63 16.42
N LEU A 774 6.70 9.49 16.76
CA LEU A 774 5.35 9.40 17.31
C LEU A 774 5.24 10.04 18.69
N ALA A 775 6.26 9.86 19.56
CA ALA A 775 6.29 10.49 20.88
C ALA A 775 6.37 12.02 20.80
N ARG A 776 7.03 12.56 19.77
CA ARG A 776 7.07 14.00 19.50
C ARG A 776 5.77 14.52 18.90
N ALA A 777 5.14 13.69 18.06
CA ALA A 777 3.88 14.04 17.41
C ALA A 777 2.71 14.06 18.41
N ALA A 778 2.57 13.06 19.27
CA ALA A 778 1.34 12.88 20.07
C ALA A 778 1.56 12.35 21.49
N GLY A 779 2.79 12.36 21.99
CA GLY A 779 3.10 11.87 23.34
C GLY A 779 3.47 10.38 23.35
N PHE A 780 3.40 9.77 24.52
CA PHE A 780 3.86 8.39 24.71
C PHE A 780 2.94 7.39 24.01
N THR A 781 3.50 6.58 23.12
CA THR A 781 2.83 5.43 22.49
C THR A 781 3.60 4.16 22.78
N PRO A 782 2.93 3.03 23.06
CA PRO A 782 3.62 1.77 23.27
C PRO A 782 4.19 1.25 21.94
N ILE A 783 5.39 0.68 21.97
CA ILE A 783 5.93 -0.08 20.85
C ILE A 783 5.26 -1.45 20.83
N VAL A 784 4.60 -1.79 19.72
CA VAL A 784 3.94 -3.08 19.55
C VAL A 784 4.82 -3.98 18.70
N LEU A 785 5.19 -5.15 19.25
CA LEU A 785 6.01 -6.15 18.56
C LEU A 785 5.18 -7.41 18.31
N PRO A 786 5.08 -7.90 17.06
CA PRO A 786 4.35 -9.13 16.73
C PRO A 786 5.18 -10.38 17.10
N TRP A 787 5.36 -10.65 18.40
CA TRP A 787 6.24 -11.71 18.92
C TRP A 787 5.97 -13.10 18.35
N LEU A 788 4.68 -13.45 18.17
CA LEU A 788 4.29 -14.74 17.62
C LEU A 788 4.81 -14.91 16.19
N LEU A 789 4.64 -13.88 15.38
CA LEU A 789 5.04 -13.89 13.97
C LEU A 789 6.57 -13.91 13.83
N ILE A 790 7.27 -13.13 14.67
CA ILE A 790 8.75 -13.15 14.76
C ILE A 790 9.23 -14.57 15.07
N GLY A 791 8.60 -15.22 16.04
CA GLY A 791 8.92 -16.59 16.42
C GLY A 791 8.65 -17.61 15.30
N VAL A 792 7.53 -17.46 14.59
CA VAL A 792 7.17 -18.31 13.44
C VAL A 792 8.17 -18.15 12.29
N ILE A 793 8.50 -16.92 11.89
CA ILE A 793 9.42 -16.66 10.79
C ILE A 793 10.83 -17.15 11.14
N ALA A 794 11.33 -16.84 12.34
CA ALA A 794 12.64 -17.28 12.79
C ALA A 794 12.71 -18.82 12.91
N GLY A 795 11.65 -19.44 13.45
CA GLY A 795 11.53 -20.90 13.58
C GLY A 795 11.46 -21.60 12.22
N ALA A 796 10.65 -21.09 11.29
CA ALA A 796 10.56 -21.62 9.93
C ALA A 796 11.91 -21.50 9.19
N SER A 797 12.57 -20.35 9.30
CA SER A 797 13.89 -20.12 8.70
C SER A 797 14.95 -21.09 9.28
N ALA A 798 14.92 -21.30 10.60
CA ALA A 798 15.80 -22.27 11.26
C ALA A 798 15.53 -23.71 10.80
N LEU A 799 14.27 -24.11 10.73
CA LEU A 799 13.85 -25.44 10.28
C LEU A 799 14.28 -25.70 8.83
N ILE A 800 13.99 -24.76 7.92
CA ILE A 800 14.37 -24.88 6.51
C ILE A 800 15.91 -24.99 6.40
N GLY A 801 16.65 -24.14 7.12
CA GLY A 801 18.11 -24.15 7.12
C GLY A 801 18.72 -25.46 7.62
N VAL A 802 18.17 -26.00 8.70
CA VAL A 802 18.61 -27.28 9.27
C VAL A 802 18.28 -28.45 8.33
N VAL A 803 17.04 -28.54 7.83
CA VAL A 803 16.61 -29.60 6.90
C VAL A 803 17.44 -29.56 5.61
N ALA A 804 17.61 -28.38 5.00
CA ALA A 804 18.36 -28.22 3.77
C ALA A 804 19.87 -28.53 3.95
N SER A 805 20.42 -28.36 5.16
CA SER A 805 21.82 -28.69 5.46
C SER A 805 22.04 -30.18 5.73
N ILE A 806 21.05 -30.89 6.31
CA ILE A 806 21.16 -32.30 6.70
C ILE A 806 20.82 -33.24 5.53
N LEU A 807 19.82 -32.94 4.73
CA LEU A 807 19.32 -33.80 3.64
C LEU A 807 20.41 -34.28 2.67
N PRO A 808 21.30 -33.43 2.14
CA PRO A 808 22.38 -33.86 1.26
C PRO A 808 23.47 -34.70 1.99
N ALA A 809 23.65 -34.47 3.29
CA ALA A 809 24.62 -35.20 4.10
C ALA A 809 24.18 -36.64 4.36
N LEU A 810 22.87 -36.88 4.40
CA LEU A 810 22.27 -38.23 4.55
C LEU A 810 22.21 -39.00 3.21
N GLY A 811 21.98 -38.27 2.09
CA GLY A 811 21.82 -38.86 0.75
C GLY A 811 23.13 -39.27 0.07
N SER A 812 24.30 -38.88 0.55
CA SER A 812 25.60 -39.21 -0.03
C SER A 812 26.12 -40.60 0.33
N THR A 813 25.25 -41.63 0.37
CA THR A 813 25.55 -42.95 0.96
C THR A 813 25.63 -44.11 -0.04
N GLY A 814 25.82 -43.82 -1.35
CA GLY A 814 26.23 -44.88 -2.28
C GLY A 814 27.74 -45.04 -2.31
N PRO A 815 28.29 -46.28 -2.22
CA PRO A 815 29.68 -46.52 -2.58
C PRO A 815 29.82 -46.34 -4.09
N SER A 816 30.69 -45.38 -4.50
CA SER A 816 31.15 -45.25 -5.86
C SER A 816 32.41 -46.06 -5.98
#